data_efb2b51ce57c5b7bb0922c6dbf3bc5f8
#
_entry.id   efb2b51ce57c5b7bb0922c6dbf3bc5f8
#
_cell.length_a   1.000
_cell.length_b   1.000
_cell.length_c   1.000
_cell.angle_alpha   90.00
_cell.angle_beta   90.00
_cell.angle_gamma   90.00
#
_symmetry.space_group_name_H-M   'P 1'
#
loop_
_entity.id
_entity.type
_entity.pdbx_description
1 polymer ?
#
loop_
_entity_poly.entity_id
_entity_poly.type
_entity_poly.pdbx_seq_one_letter_code
_entity_poly.pdbx_strand_id
1 'polypeptide(L)'
;MAIHVALRHVTHYKYDRPVSLSPQVVRLRPAPHCRTPVLSYSLKATPGKHFINWQQDPQSNYLARLVFPEKTTEFCVEVDLVAEMSVYNPFDFFLEPQAERFPFRYDPALNHELEPFQRKLPLTPLVTAYLREVRYKLMNGHAPLGHAPVPHSETADPHSHGVLPEAEVATLGSGADSRPRTIDFLVGINQMLWQDLRYTIRLEPGVQTPEETLELCSGSCRDSAWLLVTLFRHLGMAARFVSGYLIQLKPDVKSLDGPSGAESDFTDLHAWCEVYLPGAGWVGLDPTSGLMAGEGHLPLAATPDPQSAAPITGAVDKCEVEFHHEMAVMRIHESARVTKPYTPEQWAEIEKLGHRIDDDLIANNVRLTMGGEPTFVSIDDMDGAEWNTAAVGPKKRVLSGELIKRLRQQFGPGGLLHYGQGKWYPGESLPRWSLGCYWRKDGVPVWKDDSLIADESKNYGYTEQEARKFGLSLSAALGVNPRWLKEAYEDVYYYLWREKRLPVNVDPLKSNLKDKEERARLARIFEQGLDKVVGYILPLERVYHGNDLRWKSGPWFVRDDTLHLIPGDSPMGLRLPLDSLPWVSATDYPWIYPTDPSSDWPDLPPKPESRQRFLNEVAGWPQDLPGVPETPSSYAAARYAGQGKPERRKLDPLQDPIDDPRLARSTRYPLPQESAAWIIRTAICFEPREGRLHVFMPPVETTEDYLDLVAAVEDVAAAMSLPIIIEGTPPPFDPRLNVIKVTPDPGVIEVNMHPVKKWSELVHNTKVLYEEARQTRLGTEKFMLDGRHTGTGGGNHIVFGGERPKDSPLLRRPDLLKSLVGYWHNHPSLSYLFSGLFIGPTSQHPRVDEARNDALFELELAFQELDRQTKNHGQTPPWLVDRIFRNLLVDATGNTHRSEFCIDKLFDPSSSSGRLGLVELRSFEMPPHAEMSLAQHLLLRGAISRFWKQPYAQGLVRWGTELHDRFLLPHFVWDDLCDVIADMRDFGYDLKPEWFAPHFEFKFPSIGAITQR
;
A
#
# COMPACT_ATOMS: atom_id res chain seq x y z
N MET A 1 3.14 11.48 -21.77
CA MET A 1 1.88 12.24 -21.58
C MET A 1 2.26 13.68 -21.25
N ALA A 2 1.79 14.61 -22.06
CA ALA A 2 2.29 15.97 -21.99
C ALA A 2 1.19 16.96 -21.55
N ILE A 3 1.57 17.93 -20.72
CA ILE A 3 0.77 19.11 -20.45
C ILE A 3 1.40 20.25 -21.23
N HIS A 4 0.66 20.85 -22.18
CA HIS A 4 1.15 22.04 -22.86
C HIS A 4 0.68 23.28 -22.09
N VAL A 5 1.63 24.13 -21.78
CA VAL A 5 1.36 25.38 -21.09
C VAL A 5 1.75 26.57 -21.96
N ALA A 6 0.91 27.60 -21.95
CA ALA A 6 1.23 28.90 -22.50
C ALA A 6 1.71 29.81 -21.36
N LEU A 7 2.92 30.33 -21.47
CA LEU A 7 3.49 31.32 -20.55
C LEU A 7 3.49 32.66 -21.24
N ARG A 8 3.02 33.68 -20.55
CA ARG A 8 3.13 35.09 -20.94
C ARG A 8 3.96 35.84 -19.91
N HIS A 9 4.96 36.57 -20.37
CA HIS A 9 5.81 37.45 -19.56
C HIS A 9 5.81 38.85 -20.15
N VAL A 10 5.51 39.83 -19.32
CA VAL A 10 5.56 41.28 -19.67
C VAL A 10 6.47 42.01 -18.70
N THR A 11 7.45 42.70 -19.21
CA THR A 11 8.29 43.64 -18.44
C THR A 11 8.19 45.00 -19.07
N HIS A 12 7.68 45.97 -18.33
CA HIS A 12 7.38 47.33 -18.83
C HIS A 12 8.03 48.39 -17.97
N TYR A 13 8.85 49.22 -18.59
CA TYR A 13 9.46 50.43 -18.00
C TYR A 13 8.82 51.67 -18.62
N LYS A 14 8.27 52.53 -17.79
CA LYS A 14 7.76 53.85 -18.16
C LYS A 14 8.68 54.92 -17.62
N TYR A 15 8.97 55.88 -18.43
CA TYR A 15 9.90 56.98 -18.11
C TYR A 15 9.14 58.27 -17.99
N ASP A 16 9.50 59.11 -16.99
CA ASP A 16 8.87 60.39 -16.73
C ASP A 16 9.08 61.40 -17.89
N ARG A 17 10.03 61.11 -18.80
CA ARG A 17 10.38 61.95 -19.95
C ARG A 17 10.87 61.08 -21.11
N PRO A 18 10.95 61.67 -22.37
CA PRO A 18 11.58 60.96 -23.47
C PRO A 18 13.08 60.78 -23.24
N VAL A 19 13.55 59.53 -23.19
CA VAL A 19 14.91 59.10 -22.91
C VAL A 19 15.53 58.38 -24.10
N SER A 20 16.85 58.42 -24.22
CA SER A 20 17.59 57.58 -25.15
C SER A 20 17.92 56.26 -24.48
N LEU A 21 17.61 55.17 -25.13
CA LEU A 21 18.00 53.85 -24.69
C LEU A 21 19.32 53.44 -25.31
N SER A 22 20.30 53.07 -24.52
CA SER A 22 21.45 52.34 -25.01
C SER A 22 20.99 50.99 -25.59
N PRO A 23 21.84 50.27 -26.36
CA PRO A 23 21.49 48.92 -26.79
C PRO A 23 21.01 48.08 -25.58
N GLN A 24 19.77 47.59 -25.65
CA GLN A 24 19.19 46.70 -24.64
C GLN A 24 19.48 45.24 -25.05
N VAL A 25 19.93 44.44 -24.11
CA VAL A 25 20.18 43.01 -24.31
C VAL A 25 19.18 42.22 -23.51
N VAL A 26 18.35 41.44 -24.21
CA VAL A 26 17.28 40.58 -23.65
C VAL A 26 17.67 39.14 -23.75
N ARG A 27 17.64 38.43 -22.59
CA ARG A 27 17.94 36.98 -22.44
C ARG A 27 16.71 36.26 -21.93
N LEU A 28 15.62 36.28 -22.71
CA LEU A 28 14.34 35.69 -22.34
C LEU A 28 13.92 34.56 -23.28
N ARG A 29 14.82 34.06 -24.12
CA ARG A 29 14.61 32.87 -24.96
C ARG A 29 15.22 31.66 -24.28
N PRO A 30 14.50 30.53 -24.15
CA PRO A 30 15.03 29.31 -23.58
C PRO A 30 16.36 28.90 -24.23
N ALA A 31 17.32 28.56 -23.40
CA ALA A 31 18.67 28.18 -23.83
C ALA A 31 18.65 26.86 -24.63
N PRO A 32 19.64 26.62 -25.51
CA PRO A 32 19.68 25.42 -26.34
C PRO A 32 19.71 24.10 -25.58
N HIS A 33 20.18 24.12 -24.33
CA HIS A 33 20.24 22.96 -23.42
C HIS A 33 18.98 22.77 -22.56
N CYS A 34 17.92 23.55 -22.79
CA CYS A 34 16.66 23.36 -22.12
C CYS A 34 16.11 21.95 -22.40
N ARG A 35 15.86 21.18 -21.35
CA ARG A 35 15.32 19.81 -21.48
C ARG A 35 13.83 19.80 -21.80
N THR A 36 13.10 20.80 -21.30
CA THR A 36 11.66 20.95 -21.56
C THR A 36 11.45 21.45 -22.99
N PRO A 37 10.72 20.69 -23.84
CA PRO A 37 10.47 21.08 -25.23
C PRO A 37 9.70 22.41 -25.32
N VAL A 38 10.23 23.32 -26.11
CA VAL A 38 9.58 24.61 -26.40
C VAL A 38 8.92 24.51 -27.78
N LEU A 39 7.60 24.49 -27.80
CA LEU A 39 6.79 24.31 -29.02
C LEU A 39 6.62 25.61 -29.80
N SER A 40 6.59 26.74 -29.11
CA SER A 40 6.47 28.08 -29.69
C SER A 40 7.17 29.11 -28.81
N TYR A 41 7.73 30.12 -29.46
CA TYR A 41 8.35 31.27 -28.78
C TYR A 41 8.17 32.54 -29.60
N SER A 42 7.78 33.62 -28.96
CA SER A 42 7.78 34.94 -29.57
C SER A 42 8.34 36.03 -28.61
N LEU A 43 9.02 36.98 -29.15
CA LEU A 43 9.50 38.18 -28.46
C LEU A 43 8.98 39.42 -29.17
N LYS A 44 8.26 40.29 -28.45
CA LYS A 44 7.84 41.60 -28.94
C LYS A 44 8.50 42.65 -28.08
N ALA A 45 8.90 43.74 -28.71
CA ALA A 45 9.45 44.88 -28.01
C ALA A 45 8.76 46.17 -28.44
N THR A 46 8.50 47.07 -27.48
CA THR A 46 7.98 48.41 -27.69
C THR A 46 9.03 49.43 -27.21
N PRO A 47 9.31 50.51 -27.98
CA PRO A 47 8.65 50.93 -29.21
C PRO A 47 8.91 50.00 -30.42
N GLY A 48 7.92 49.93 -31.30
CA GLY A 48 8.00 49.05 -32.51
C GLY A 48 9.08 49.44 -33.49
N LYS A 49 9.58 50.70 -33.50
CA LYS A 49 10.68 51.14 -34.33
C LYS A 49 12.01 50.87 -33.66
N HIS A 50 12.53 49.65 -33.85
CA HIS A 50 13.81 49.21 -33.31
C HIS A 50 14.50 48.25 -34.29
N PHE A 51 15.81 48.02 -34.10
CA PHE A 51 16.57 46.95 -34.73
C PHE A 51 16.77 45.85 -33.72
N ILE A 52 16.55 44.61 -34.13
CA ILE A 52 16.83 43.41 -33.33
C ILE A 52 17.92 42.57 -33.98
N ASN A 53 18.92 42.17 -33.22
CA ASN A 53 19.96 41.27 -33.64
C ASN A 53 20.10 40.13 -32.64
N TRP A 54 19.80 38.91 -33.10
CA TRP A 54 19.97 37.70 -32.33
C TRP A 54 21.44 37.25 -32.36
N GLN A 55 21.97 36.94 -31.20
CA GLN A 55 23.35 36.50 -30.98
C GLN A 55 23.36 35.35 -29.98
N GLN A 56 24.47 34.66 -29.88
CA GLN A 56 24.81 33.77 -28.82
C GLN A 56 26.00 34.32 -28.03
N ASP A 57 25.96 34.16 -26.68
CA ASP A 57 27.10 34.47 -25.83
C ASP A 57 28.16 33.35 -25.87
N PRO A 58 29.31 33.50 -25.20
CA PRO A 58 30.33 32.43 -25.15
C PRO A 58 29.84 31.11 -24.53
N GLN A 59 28.72 31.10 -23.78
CA GLN A 59 28.10 29.92 -23.19
C GLN A 59 26.92 29.40 -24.01
N SER A 60 26.76 29.92 -25.25
CA SER A 60 25.70 29.56 -26.20
C SER A 60 24.28 29.98 -25.80
N ASN A 61 24.10 30.86 -24.82
CA ASN A 61 22.78 31.40 -24.50
C ASN A 61 22.31 32.37 -25.59
N TYR A 62 20.98 32.45 -25.83
CA TYR A 62 20.41 33.35 -26.80
C TYR A 62 20.31 34.77 -26.27
N LEU A 63 20.77 35.77 -27.05
CA LEU A 63 20.68 37.18 -26.75
C LEU A 63 19.95 37.91 -27.88
N ALA A 64 18.88 38.65 -27.52
CA ALA A 64 18.29 39.64 -28.43
C ALA A 64 18.86 41.03 -28.12
N ARG A 65 19.70 41.59 -29.00
CA ARG A 65 20.20 42.94 -28.87
C ARG A 65 19.28 43.87 -29.60
N LEU A 66 18.62 44.77 -28.84
CA LEU A 66 17.69 45.77 -29.34
C LEU A 66 18.35 47.12 -29.37
N VAL A 67 18.19 47.80 -30.49
CA VAL A 67 18.71 49.18 -30.68
C VAL A 67 17.54 50.10 -31.07
N PHE A 68 17.32 51.12 -30.27
CA PHE A 68 16.25 52.12 -30.47
C PHE A 68 16.82 53.38 -31.01
N PRO A 69 16.48 53.78 -32.27
CA PRO A 69 17.07 54.95 -32.90
C PRO A 69 16.46 56.28 -32.38
N GLU A 70 15.31 56.24 -31.75
CA GLU A 70 14.56 57.38 -31.31
C GLU A 70 14.37 57.43 -29.79
N LYS A 71 14.20 58.64 -29.20
CA LYS A 71 13.85 58.75 -27.81
C LYS A 71 12.46 58.22 -27.55
N THR A 72 12.27 57.62 -26.39
CA THR A 72 11.01 57.00 -26.01
C THR A 72 10.63 57.32 -24.55
N THR A 73 9.35 57.23 -24.22
CA THR A 73 8.83 57.36 -22.85
C THR A 73 8.51 55.98 -22.24
N GLU A 74 8.74 54.90 -23.01
CA GLU A 74 8.52 53.54 -22.52
C GLU A 74 9.45 52.51 -23.18
N PHE A 75 9.70 51.43 -22.47
CA PHE A 75 10.32 50.22 -23.01
C PHE A 75 9.56 49.01 -22.45
N CYS A 76 8.95 48.24 -23.34
CA CYS A 76 8.22 47.07 -22.97
C CYS A 76 8.77 45.85 -23.72
N VAL A 77 8.91 44.73 -23.03
CA VAL A 77 9.25 43.44 -23.58
C VAL A 77 8.14 42.45 -23.23
N GLU A 78 7.56 41.85 -24.27
CA GLU A 78 6.56 40.77 -24.12
C GLU A 78 7.15 39.50 -24.68
N VAL A 79 7.04 38.39 -23.91
CA VAL A 79 7.38 37.04 -24.32
C VAL A 79 6.14 36.17 -24.22
N ASP A 80 5.81 35.48 -25.31
CA ASP A 80 4.85 34.38 -25.33
C ASP A 80 5.58 33.09 -25.64
N LEU A 81 5.39 32.08 -24.81
CA LEU A 81 6.06 30.79 -24.88
C LEU A 81 5.05 29.67 -24.72
N VAL A 82 5.14 28.62 -25.53
CA VAL A 82 4.42 27.37 -25.30
C VAL A 82 5.44 26.28 -25.04
N ALA A 83 5.32 25.65 -23.87
CA ALA A 83 6.19 24.55 -23.44
C ALA A 83 5.39 23.26 -23.22
N GLU A 84 6.04 22.13 -23.50
CA GLU A 84 5.53 20.80 -23.20
C GLU A 84 6.11 20.32 -21.87
N MET A 85 5.29 20.34 -20.81
CA MET A 85 5.68 19.90 -19.48
C MET A 85 5.59 18.37 -19.40
N SER A 86 6.73 17.71 -19.57
CA SER A 86 6.86 16.27 -19.41
C SER A 86 7.72 15.99 -18.19
N VAL A 87 7.14 15.33 -17.19
CA VAL A 87 7.86 14.95 -15.98
C VAL A 87 9.04 14.05 -16.34
N TYR A 88 10.21 14.39 -15.89
CA TYR A 88 11.39 13.54 -15.95
C TYR A 88 12.01 13.38 -14.57
N ASN A 89 12.62 12.24 -14.33
CA ASN A 89 13.36 12.00 -13.08
C ASN A 89 14.65 12.83 -13.10
N PRO A 90 14.85 13.81 -12.19
CA PRO A 90 16.08 14.62 -12.15
C PRO A 90 17.32 13.80 -11.77
N PHE A 91 17.15 12.58 -11.27
CA PHE A 91 18.22 11.61 -10.97
C PHE A 91 18.49 10.63 -12.11
N ASP A 92 17.84 10.76 -13.27
CA ASP A 92 18.05 9.87 -14.42
C ASP A 92 19.33 10.21 -15.17
N PHE A 93 20.46 9.85 -14.56
CA PHE A 93 21.81 9.97 -15.14
C PHE A 93 22.75 8.97 -14.46
N PHE A 94 23.86 8.70 -15.15
CA PHE A 94 24.93 7.87 -14.60
C PHE A 94 26.17 8.74 -14.36
N LEU A 95 26.87 8.47 -13.27
CA LEU A 95 28.15 9.08 -13.00
C LEU A 95 29.28 8.18 -13.50
N GLU A 96 30.37 8.79 -13.91
CA GLU A 96 31.61 8.05 -14.09
C GLU A 96 32.11 7.52 -12.73
N PRO A 97 32.75 6.34 -12.69
CA PRO A 97 33.13 5.69 -11.42
C PRO A 97 33.96 6.57 -10.47
N GLN A 98 34.82 7.45 -11.01
CA GLN A 98 35.62 8.37 -10.20
C GLN A 98 34.77 9.49 -9.55
N ALA A 99 33.59 9.79 -10.09
CA ALA A 99 32.68 10.83 -9.61
C ALA A 99 31.52 10.32 -8.75
N GLU A 100 31.39 9.00 -8.56
CA GLU A 100 30.33 8.42 -7.70
C GLU A 100 30.43 8.86 -6.24
N ARG A 101 31.67 9.14 -5.77
CA ARG A 101 31.93 9.54 -4.38
C ARG A 101 32.68 10.87 -4.32
N PHE A 102 32.25 11.72 -3.41
CA PHE A 102 32.85 13.02 -3.14
C PHE A 102 33.91 12.93 -2.02
N PRO A 103 35.09 13.60 -2.14
CA PRO A 103 35.54 14.42 -3.27
C PRO A 103 36.07 13.61 -4.48
N PHE A 104 35.89 14.16 -5.67
CA PHE A 104 36.43 13.64 -6.93
C PHE A 104 37.25 14.70 -7.66
N ARG A 105 37.93 14.33 -8.74
CA ARG A 105 38.70 15.24 -9.59
C ARG A 105 38.26 15.09 -11.05
N TYR A 106 38.18 16.23 -11.73
CA TYR A 106 37.93 16.23 -13.17
C TYR A 106 39.16 15.73 -13.93
N ASP A 107 38.94 15.10 -15.07
CA ASP A 107 40.02 14.83 -16.04
C ASP A 107 40.72 16.14 -16.45
N PRO A 108 42.06 16.16 -16.69
CA PRO A 108 42.78 17.39 -17.01
C PRO A 108 42.24 18.17 -18.18
N ALA A 109 41.76 17.49 -19.25
CA ALA A 109 41.18 18.15 -20.42
C ALA A 109 39.85 18.81 -20.07
N LEU A 110 38.95 18.07 -19.40
CA LEU A 110 37.67 18.56 -18.93
C LEU A 110 37.84 19.67 -17.89
N ASN A 111 38.81 19.55 -17.02
CA ASN A 111 39.10 20.58 -16.00
C ASN A 111 39.52 21.94 -16.65
N HIS A 112 40.22 21.90 -17.76
CA HIS A 112 40.61 23.10 -18.54
C HIS A 112 39.37 23.76 -19.15
N GLU A 113 38.45 23.00 -19.72
CA GLU A 113 37.19 23.51 -20.27
C GLU A 113 36.24 24.07 -19.20
N LEU A 114 36.29 23.56 -18.00
CA LEU A 114 35.48 24.00 -16.87
C LEU A 114 36.08 25.14 -16.04
N GLU A 115 37.27 25.64 -16.37
CA GLU A 115 37.99 26.67 -15.63
C GLU A 115 37.16 27.93 -15.31
N PRO A 116 36.35 28.51 -16.20
CA PRO A 116 35.51 29.66 -15.89
C PRO A 116 34.51 29.39 -14.78
N PHE A 117 34.03 28.17 -14.68
CA PHE A 117 33.02 27.71 -13.72
C PHE A 117 33.61 27.22 -12.38
N GLN A 118 34.92 27.19 -12.26
CA GLN A 118 35.68 26.87 -11.04
C GLN A 118 36.29 28.10 -10.38
N ARG A 119 36.12 29.30 -10.97
CA ARG A 119 36.69 30.54 -10.44
C ARG A 119 36.10 30.85 -9.06
N LYS A 120 36.95 30.87 -8.05
CA LYS A 120 36.58 31.10 -6.65
C LYS A 120 36.54 32.58 -6.34
N LEU A 121 35.54 33.01 -5.59
CA LEU A 121 35.53 34.29 -4.93
C LEU A 121 36.48 34.26 -3.72
N PRO A 122 37.00 35.43 -3.25
CA PRO A 122 37.72 35.47 -1.98
C PRO A 122 36.89 34.88 -0.85
N LEU A 123 37.51 34.07 0.02
CA LEU A 123 36.87 33.54 1.21
C LEU A 123 36.58 34.65 2.21
N THR A 124 35.36 34.70 2.69
CA THR A 124 34.91 35.57 3.77
C THR A 124 34.65 34.80 5.04
N PRO A 125 34.56 35.41 6.23
CA PRO A 125 34.45 34.73 7.50
C PRO A 125 33.24 33.78 7.58
N LEU A 126 32.02 34.23 7.24
CA LEU A 126 30.82 33.42 7.29
C LEU A 126 30.81 32.33 6.25
N VAL A 127 31.25 32.60 5.01
CA VAL A 127 31.39 31.54 3.98
C VAL A 127 32.39 30.46 4.42
N THR A 128 33.49 30.86 5.07
CA THR A 128 34.48 29.92 5.60
C THR A 128 33.88 29.04 6.72
N ALA A 129 33.14 29.66 7.65
CA ALA A 129 32.47 28.95 8.73
C ALA A 129 31.44 27.96 8.17
N TYR A 130 30.64 28.40 7.19
CA TYR A 130 29.61 27.55 6.57
C TYR A 130 30.22 26.36 5.80
N LEU A 131 31.33 26.57 5.08
CA LEU A 131 32.07 25.50 4.40
C LEU A 131 32.63 24.47 5.40
N ARG A 132 33.05 24.88 6.59
CA ARG A 132 33.47 23.95 7.65
C ARG A 132 32.32 23.15 8.18
N GLU A 133 31.18 23.77 8.37
CA GLU A 133 29.95 23.10 8.79
C GLU A 133 29.46 22.06 7.77
N VAL A 134 29.41 22.41 6.49
CA VAL A 134 29.06 21.51 5.39
C VAL A 134 29.97 20.27 5.41
N ARG A 135 31.30 20.50 5.51
CA ARG A 135 32.25 19.39 5.59
C ARG A 135 32.04 18.53 6.83
N TYR A 136 31.80 19.15 7.98
CA TYR A 136 31.58 18.40 9.23
C TYR A 136 30.28 17.56 9.15
N LYS A 137 29.16 18.13 8.76
CA LYS A 137 27.85 17.45 8.73
C LYS A 137 27.75 16.37 7.65
N LEU A 138 28.28 16.63 6.45
CA LEU A 138 28.05 15.77 5.30
C LEU A 138 29.20 14.81 4.97
N MET A 139 30.41 15.07 5.44
CA MET A 139 31.56 14.18 5.18
C MET A 139 31.88 13.23 6.35
N ASN A 140 31.47 13.51 7.58
CA ASN A 140 31.76 12.66 8.74
C ASN A 140 30.70 11.60 9.05
N GLY A 141 29.71 11.43 8.19
CA GLY A 141 28.88 10.24 8.06
C GLY A 141 28.05 9.80 9.28
N HIS A 142 27.83 10.61 10.31
CA HIS A 142 26.94 10.27 11.43
C HIS A 142 26.37 11.52 12.10
N ALA A 143 25.21 11.99 11.65
CA ALA A 143 24.28 12.69 12.54
C ALA A 143 22.86 12.50 12.06
N PRO A 144 21.91 12.03 12.90
CA PRO A 144 20.52 12.14 12.62
C PRO A 144 20.11 13.61 12.61
N LEU A 145 19.22 13.99 11.67
CA LEU A 145 18.59 15.29 11.60
C LEU A 145 17.81 15.54 12.92
N GLY A 146 18.44 16.25 13.83
CA GLY A 146 17.85 16.64 15.11
C GLY A 146 18.47 17.96 15.56
N HIS A 147 17.65 18.99 15.65
CA HIS A 147 18.03 20.33 16.08
C HIS A 147 18.65 20.33 17.50
N ALA A 148 19.92 20.78 17.60
CA ALA A 148 20.44 21.37 18.83
C ALA A 148 21.10 22.71 18.49
N PRO A 149 20.80 23.79 19.22
CA PRO A 149 21.41 25.09 18.96
C PRO A 149 22.89 25.06 19.37
N VAL A 150 23.74 25.56 18.50
CA VAL A 150 25.17 25.69 18.74
C VAL A 150 25.40 26.85 19.71
N PRO A 151 26.14 26.69 20.83
CA PRO A 151 26.49 27.82 21.70
C PRO A 151 27.53 28.68 21.01
N HIS A 152 27.25 29.96 20.94
CA HIS A 152 28.24 30.97 20.53
C HIS A 152 29.38 31.03 21.57
N SER A 153 30.58 30.53 21.23
CA SER A 153 31.77 30.81 21.99
C SER A 153 32.49 32.00 21.35
N GLU A 154 32.50 33.12 22.04
CA GLU A 154 33.38 34.21 21.81
C GLU A 154 34.80 33.72 22.07
N THR A 155 35.66 33.70 21.08
CA THR A 155 37.07 33.97 21.00
C THR A 155 37.69 33.32 19.76
N ALA A 156 37.74 34.03 18.65
CA ALA A 156 38.59 33.70 17.53
C ALA A 156 39.49 34.93 17.22
N ASP A 157 40.78 34.68 17.21
CA ASP A 157 41.83 35.64 16.87
C ASP A 157 41.70 36.16 15.42
N PRO A 158 41.69 37.48 15.20
CA PRO A 158 41.36 38.05 13.87
C PRO A 158 42.52 38.00 12.83
N HIS A 159 43.64 37.37 13.09
CA HIS A 159 44.84 37.51 12.24
C HIS A 159 45.42 36.19 11.66
N SER A 160 44.63 35.22 11.31
CA SER A 160 45.14 34.13 10.48
C SER A 160 44.68 34.23 9.03
N HIS A 161 45.41 34.93 8.18
CA HIS A 161 45.37 34.77 6.75
C HIS A 161 45.94 33.39 6.40
N GLY A 162 45.08 32.36 6.25
CA GLY A 162 45.51 31.03 5.89
C GLY A 162 44.70 30.46 4.77
N VAL A 163 45.31 30.36 3.58
CA VAL A 163 44.88 29.41 2.55
C VAL A 163 44.82 28.04 3.21
N LEU A 164 43.66 27.38 3.19
CA LEU A 164 43.55 26.01 3.71
C LEU A 164 44.53 25.13 2.95
N PRO A 165 45.44 24.41 3.63
CA PRO A 165 46.47 23.64 2.96
C PRO A 165 45.84 22.48 2.18
N GLU A 166 46.31 22.27 0.94
CA GLU A 166 45.99 21.12 0.09
C GLU A 166 46.20 19.75 0.75
N ALA A 167 46.99 19.73 1.86
CA ALA A 167 47.31 18.54 2.63
C ALA A 167 46.13 17.99 3.48
N GLU A 168 45.12 18.81 3.84
CA GLU A 168 43.98 18.32 4.64
C GLU A 168 42.97 17.50 3.82
N VAL A 169 42.99 17.63 2.48
CA VAL A 169 42.15 16.81 1.58
C VAL A 169 42.69 15.38 1.45
N ALA A 170 43.98 15.19 1.71
CA ALA A 170 44.66 13.91 1.52
C ALA A 170 44.68 12.97 2.74
N THR A 171 44.19 13.43 3.92
CA THR A 171 44.25 12.64 5.17
C THR A 171 42.92 12.09 5.65
N LEU A 172 41.86 12.16 4.87
CA LEU A 172 40.59 11.53 5.20
C LEU A 172 40.56 10.07 4.68
N GLY A 173 40.91 9.18 5.58
CA GLY A 173 40.54 7.78 5.60
C GLY A 173 41.05 6.85 4.50
N SER A 174 41.88 5.92 4.87
CA SER A 174 42.41 4.79 4.08
C SER A 174 41.39 3.68 3.81
N GLY A 175 40.11 4.03 3.61
CA GLY A 175 39.04 3.10 3.21
C GLY A 175 38.20 3.73 2.12
N ALA A 176 38.13 3.14 0.92
CA ALA A 176 37.32 3.62 -0.20
C ALA A 176 35.82 3.75 0.11
N ASP A 177 35.32 3.13 1.18
CA ASP A 177 33.90 3.08 1.56
C ASP A 177 33.44 4.20 2.52
N SER A 178 34.33 5.05 3.02
CA SER A 178 33.96 6.10 3.97
C SER A 178 33.54 7.44 3.34
N ARG A 179 33.75 7.64 2.05
CA ARG A 179 33.35 8.86 1.35
C ARG A 179 31.86 8.87 1.02
N PRO A 180 31.12 9.99 1.22
CA PRO A 180 29.72 10.10 0.86
C PRO A 180 29.51 9.92 -0.66
N ARG A 181 28.36 9.46 -1.05
CA ARG A 181 27.93 9.50 -2.47
C ARG A 181 27.85 10.94 -2.93
N THR A 182 28.32 11.24 -4.12
CA THR A 182 28.32 12.60 -4.66
C THR A 182 26.92 13.22 -4.70
N ILE A 183 25.92 12.43 -5.10
CA ILE A 183 24.54 12.92 -5.17
C ILE A 183 24.00 13.26 -3.77
N ASP A 184 24.19 12.37 -2.78
CA ASP A 184 23.74 12.61 -1.40
C ASP A 184 24.39 13.86 -0.81
N PHE A 185 25.67 14.09 -1.15
CA PHE A 185 26.40 15.27 -0.73
C PHE A 185 25.85 16.56 -1.35
N LEU A 186 25.54 16.57 -2.66
CA LEU A 186 24.96 17.71 -3.36
C LEU A 186 23.54 18.04 -2.82
N VAL A 187 22.69 17.04 -2.72
CA VAL A 187 21.34 17.19 -2.17
C VAL A 187 21.40 17.69 -0.72
N GLY A 188 22.31 17.14 0.08
CA GLY A 188 22.52 17.57 1.47
C GLY A 188 22.89 19.06 1.60
N ILE A 189 23.79 19.59 0.77
CA ILE A 189 24.13 21.02 0.77
C ILE A 189 22.92 21.87 0.37
N ASN A 190 22.23 21.45 -0.69
CA ASN A 190 21.06 22.18 -1.18
C ASN A 190 19.95 22.27 -0.11
N GLN A 191 19.69 21.17 0.57
CA GLN A 191 18.72 21.11 1.67
C GLN A 191 19.16 21.92 2.89
N MET A 192 20.45 21.93 3.23
CA MET A 192 20.98 22.78 4.30
C MET A 192 20.71 24.26 4.01
N LEU A 193 21.03 24.75 2.80
CA LEU A 193 20.75 26.12 2.43
C LEU A 193 19.26 26.47 2.46
N TRP A 194 18.42 25.58 1.97
CA TRP A 194 16.97 25.75 2.02
C TRP A 194 16.44 25.86 3.47
N GLN A 195 17.03 25.15 4.41
CA GLN A 195 16.64 25.22 5.82
C GLN A 195 17.19 26.47 6.51
N ASP A 196 18.41 26.87 6.16
CA ASP A 196 19.13 27.96 6.84
C ASP A 196 18.76 29.35 6.31
N LEU A 197 18.24 29.45 5.08
CA LEU A 197 17.91 30.72 4.43
C LEU A 197 16.42 30.93 4.28
N ARG A 198 15.92 32.06 4.79
CA ARG A 198 14.53 32.44 4.56
C ARG A 198 14.40 33.09 3.17
N TYR A 199 13.56 32.53 2.31
CA TYR A 199 13.26 33.12 1.00
C TYR A 199 12.56 34.49 1.13
N THR A 200 13.01 35.49 0.37
CA THR A 200 12.39 36.82 0.29
C THR A 200 12.34 37.28 -1.15
N ILE A 201 11.21 37.92 -1.54
CA ILE A 201 11.12 38.60 -2.83
C ILE A 201 11.89 39.91 -2.71
N ARG A 202 12.86 40.09 -3.61
CA ARG A 202 13.72 41.26 -3.62
C ARG A 202 13.68 41.90 -5.00
N LEU A 203 13.19 43.15 -5.08
CA LEU A 203 13.04 43.92 -6.34
C LEU A 203 14.27 44.79 -6.65
N GLU A 204 15.19 44.98 -5.71
CA GLU A 204 16.43 45.73 -5.93
C GLU A 204 17.28 45.03 -7.00
N PRO A 205 17.93 45.80 -7.89
CA PRO A 205 18.79 45.22 -8.92
C PRO A 205 20.06 44.59 -8.32
N GLY A 206 20.60 43.60 -9.02
CA GLY A 206 21.83 42.90 -8.60
C GLY A 206 21.58 41.69 -7.69
N VAL A 207 22.64 41.12 -7.19
CA VAL A 207 22.70 39.90 -6.35
C VAL A 207 23.49 40.24 -5.09
N GLN A 208 23.01 39.80 -3.92
CA GLN A 208 23.75 39.93 -2.66
C GLN A 208 25.07 39.14 -2.77
N THR A 209 26.09 39.62 -2.05
CA THR A 209 27.29 38.80 -1.88
C THR A 209 26.98 37.58 -1.02
N PRO A 210 27.72 36.48 -1.18
CA PRO A 210 27.56 35.29 -0.33
C PRO A 210 27.62 35.57 1.17
N GLU A 211 28.47 36.51 1.59
CA GLU A 211 28.58 36.96 2.99
C GLU A 211 27.32 37.65 3.47
N GLU A 212 26.79 38.62 2.69
CA GLU A 212 25.54 39.31 3.02
C GLU A 212 24.36 38.36 3.13
N THR A 213 24.27 37.38 2.24
CA THR A 213 23.20 36.36 2.28
C THR A 213 23.26 35.56 3.55
N LEU A 214 24.46 35.14 3.99
CA LEU A 214 24.66 34.40 5.24
C LEU A 214 24.44 35.28 6.47
N GLU A 215 24.88 36.53 6.44
CA GLU A 215 24.69 37.48 7.55
C GLU A 215 23.20 37.76 7.79
N LEU A 216 22.42 37.95 6.71
CA LEU A 216 20.98 38.22 6.78
C LEU A 216 20.15 36.94 7.00
N CYS A 217 20.73 35.77 6.84
CA CYS A 217 20.03 34.48 6.81
C CYS A 217 18.76 34.53 5.90
N SER A 218 18.81 35.31 4.84
CA SER A 218 17.71 35.52 3.91
C SER A 218 18.17 36.08 2.57
N GLY A 219 17.47 35.70 1.50
CA GLY A 219 17.75 36.19 0.17
C GLY A 219 16.66 35.80 -0.83
N SER A 220 16.77 36.33 -2.03
CA SER A 220 15.96 35.93 -3.17
C SER A 220 16.57 34.69 -3.83
N CYS A 221 15.88 34.10 -4.82
CA CYS A 221 16.40 32.98 -5.59
C CYS A 221 17.80 33.24 -6.16
N ARG A 222 18.06 34.48 -6.63
CA ARG A 222 19.36 34.90 -7.17
C ARG A 222 20.47 34.82 -6.13
N ASP A 223 20.18 35.28 -4.91
CA ASP A 223 21.14 35.41 -3.81
C ASP A 223 21.51 34.02 -3.29
N SER A 224 20.49 33.16 -3.08
CA SER A 224 20.68 31.76 -2.64
C SER A 224 21.40 30.94 -3.70
N ALA A 225 21.05 31.10 -4.99
CA ALA A 225 21.72 30.40 -6.08
C ALA A 225 23.20 30.81 -6.21
N TRP A 226 23.52 32.11 -6.03
CA TRP A 226 24.90 32.60 -6.09
C TRP A 226 25.74 32.10 -4.92
N LEU A 227 25.16 32.04 -3.75
CA LEU A 227 25.80 31.45 -2.58
C LEU A 227 26.11 29.96 -2.82
N LEU A 228 25.13 29.18 -3.34
CA LEU A 228 25.32 27.77 -3.63
C LEU A 228 26.41 27.54 -4.69
N VAL A 229 26.44 28.32 -5.77
CA VAL A 229 27.53 28.30 -6.77
C VAL A 229 28.89 28.56 -6.11
N THR A 230 28.96 29.54 -5.21
CA THR A 230 30.21 29.88 -4.51
C THR A 230 30.68 28.73 -3.62
N LEU A 231 29.78 28.10 -2.87
CA LEU A 231 30.10 26.94 -2.01
C LEU A 231 30.63 25.77 -2.84
N PHE A 232 29.98 25.39 -3.93
CA PHE A 232 30.43 24.30 -4.76
C PHE A 232 31.81 24.55 -5.37
N ARG A 233 32.08 25.76 -5.81
CA ARG A 233 33.41 26.13 -6.35
C ARG A 233 34.51 26.01 -5.28
N HIS A 234 34.24 26.41 -4.04
CA HIS A 234 35.18 26.23 -2.92
C HIS A 234 35.36 24.77 -2.50
N LEU A 235 34.36 23.94 -2.78
CA LEU A 235 34.46 22.48 -2.59
C LEU A 235 35.16 21.77 -3.75
N GLY A 236 35.58 22.52 -4.82
CA GLY A 236 36.35 21.95 -5.96
C GLY A 236 35.50 21.50 -7.12
N MET A 237 34.21 21.83 -7.14
CA MET A 237 33.30 21.48 -8.23
C MET A 237 33.10 22.69 -9.18
N ALA A 238 32.95 22.37 -10.46
CA ALA A 238 32.55 23.37 -11.44
C ALA A 238 31.06 23.66 -11.29
N ALA A 239 30.70 24.91 -11.03
CA ALA A 239 29.33 25.34 -10.82
C ALA A 239 29.01 26.62 -11.60
N ARG A 240 27.78 26.74 -12.14
CA ARG A 240 27.31 27.90 -12.89
C ARG A 240 26.00 28.42 -12.34
N PHE A 241 25.82 29.72 -12.51
CA PHE A 241 24.58 30.41 -12.19
C PHE A 241 23.63 30.34 -13.37
N VAL A 242 22.38 30.00 -13.11
CA VAL A 242 21.32 29.89 -14.13
C VAL A 242 20.19 30.85 -13.81
N SER A 243 19.78 31.63 -14.80
CA SER A 243 18.56 32.43 -14.80
C SER A 243 17.57 31.82 -15.77
N GLY A 244 16.30 31.66 -15.37
CA GLY A 244 15.30 31.03 -16.18
C GLY A 244 13.87 31.34 -15.78
N TYR A 245 12.93 30.63 -16.40
CA TYR A 245 11.55 30.60 -15.93
C TYR A 245 11.37 29.41 -14.99
N LEU A 246 10.60 29.61 -13.93
CA LEU A 246 10.05 28.56 -13.13
C LEU A 246 8.55 28.44 -13.45
N ILE A 247 8.12 27.27 -13.89
CA ILE A 247 6.72 26.95 -14.09
C ILE A 247 6.37 25.87 -13.06
N GLN A 248 5.46 26.15 -12.15
CA GLN A 248 4.95 25.19 -11.19
C GLN A 248 3.47 24.97 -11.44
N LEU A 249 3.12 23.73 -11.75
CA LEU A 249 1.73 23.35 -11.92
C LEU A 249 1.22 22.78 -10.59
N LYS A 250 -0.05 23.05 -10.32
CA LYS A 250 -0.73 22.43 -9.19
C LYS A 250 -0.67 20.89 -9.33
N PRO A 251 -0.16 20.19 -8.33
CA PRO A 251 -0.09 18.73 -8.38
C PRO A 251 -1.48 18.10 -8.35
N ASP A 252 -1.66 16.98 -9.05
CA ASP A 252 -2.91 16.19 -9.04
C ASP A 252 -3.11 15.54 -7.67
N VAL A 253 -2.03 15.10 -7.04
CA VAL A 253 -2.02 14.43 -5.72
C VAL A 253 -1.03 15.16 -4.82
N LYS A 254 -1.46 15.48 -3.58
CA LYS A 254 -0.56 16.10 -2.59
C LYS A 254 0.54 15.14 -2.17
N SER A 255 1.76 15.64 -2.05
CA SER A 255 2.88 14.87 -1.50
C SER A 255 2.58 14.42 -0.06
N LEU A 256 3.04 13.23 0.32
CA LEU A 256 2.99 12.75 1.70
C LEU A 256 4.13 13.33 2.55
N ASP A 257 5.26 13.60 1.91
CA ASP A 257 6.47 14.14 2.54
C ASP A 257 6.97 15.35 1.76
N GLY A 258 7.63 16.26 2.45
CA GLY A 258 8.20 17.44 1.83
C GLY A 258 7.17 18.52 1.47
N PRO A 259 7.55 19.49 0.65
CA PRO A 259 6.67 20.59 0.27
C PRO A 259 5.52 20.09 -0.60
N SER A 260 4.31 20.56 -0.30
CA SER A 260 3.08 20.12 -0.97
C SER A 260 2.91 20.62 -2.41
N GLY A 261 3.89 21.33 -2.98
CA GLY A 261 3.78 21.94 -4.29
C GLY A 261 2.93 23.22 -4.29
N ALA A 262 2.69 23.78 -5.47
CA ALA A 262 1.92 24.99 -5.66
C ALA A 262 0.41 24.73 -5.46
N GLU A 263 -0.30 25.66 -4.83
CA GLU A 263 -1.77 25.60 -4.67
C GLU A 263 -2.53 25.94 -5.96
N SER A 264 -1.87 26.66 -6.87
CA SER A 264 -2.37 27.03 -8.20
C SER A 264 -1.22 27.02 -9.19
N ASP A 265 -1.54 26.86 -10.47
CA ASP A 265 -0.54 27.01 -11.54
C ASP A 265 0.06 28.41 -11.48
N PHE A 266 1.39 28.49 -11.46
CA PHE A 266 2.09 29.76 -11.40
C PHE A 266 3.41 29.74 -12.17
N THR A 267 3.93 30.92 -12.55
CA THR A 267 5.22 31.08 -13.18
C THR A 267 5.89 32.37 -12.73
N ASP A 268 7.21 32.34 -12.64
CA ASP A 268 8.03 33.52 -12.34
C ASP A 268 9.40 33.40 -12.97
N LEU A 269 10.14 34.55 -13.05
CA LEU A 269 11.58 34.56 -13.29
C LEU A 269 12.29 33.98 -12.07
N HIS A 270 13.18 33.03 -12.31
CA HIS A 270 13.85 32.26 -11.26
C HIS A 270 15.34 32.13 -11.50
N ALA A 271 16.08 31.76 -10.46
CA ALA A 271 17.49 31.45 -10.56
C ALA A 271 17.84 30.25 -9.69
N TRP A 272 18.76 29.42 -10.21
CA TRP A 272 19.27 28.24 -9.54
C TRP A 272 20.75 28.00 -9.83
N CYS A 273 21.31 26.98 -9.24
CA CYS A 273 22.70 26.54 -9.45
C CYS A 273 22.73 25.27 -10.30
N GLU A 274 23.70 25.17 -11.20
CA GLU A 274 24.02 23.89 -11.83
C GLU A 274 25.48 23.52 -11.57
N VAL A 275 25.71 22.22 -11.32
CA VAL A 275 27.03 21.61 -11.07
C VAL A 275 27.33 20.61 -12.17
N TYR A 276 28.57 20.63 -12.68
CA TYR A 276 29.02 19.69 -13.69
C TYR A 276 29.51 18.39 -13.02
N LEU A 277 28.89 17.27 -13.40
CA LEU A 277 29.27 15.95 -12.92
C LEU A 277 29.77 15.09 -14.08
N PRO A 278 30.97 14.47 -14.00
CA PRO A 278 31.44 13.53 -15.00
C PRO A 278 30.44 12.38 -15.21
N GLY A 279 30.03 12.17 -16.46
CA GLY A 279 29.02 11.22 -16.87
C GLY A 279 27.60 11.79 -16.94
N ALA A 280 27.22 12.73 -16.07
CA ALA A 280 25.88 13.35 -16.04
C ALA A 280 25.80 14.70 -16.78
N GLY A 281 26.91 15.42 -16.90
CA GLY A 281 26.91 16.79 -17.39
C GLY A 281 26.45 17.81 -16.33
N TRP A 282 25.72 18.84 -16.75
CA TRP A 282 25.21 19.89 -15.86
C TRP A 282 23.93 19.42 -15.15
N VAL A 283 23.96 19.39 -13.82
CA VAL A 283 22.86 18.98 -12.93
C VAL A 283 22.39 20.17 -12.12
N GLY A 284 21.10 20.47 -12.17
CA GLY A 284 20.49 21.63 -11.53
C GLY A 284 20.07 21.36 -10.09
N LEU A 285 20.32 22.35 -9.21
CA LEU A 285 19.91 22.36 -7.80
C LEU A 285 19.29 23.71 -7.47
N ASP A 286 18.08 23.69 -6.91
CA ASP A 286 17.35 24.88 -6.52
C ASP A 286 17.38 25.04 -4.98
N PRO A 287 18.18 26.00 -4.45
CA PRO A 287 18.28 26.22 -3.01
C PRO A 287 17.04 26.88 -2.40
N THR A 288 16.09 27.36 -3.20
CA THR A 288 14.85 27.96 -2.68
C THR A 288 13.81 26.90 -2.34
N SER A 289 13.86 25.76 -2.99
CA SER A 289 12.98 24.60 -2.73
C SER A 289 13.71 23.47 -1.99
N GLY A 290 15.05 23.45 -1.99
CA GLY A 290 15.87 22.34 -1.50
C GLY A 290 15.87 21.12 -2.44
N LEU A 291 15.24 21.23 -3.61
CA LEU A 291 15.07 20.17 -4.59
C LEU A 291 16.04 20.31 -5.76
N MET A 292 16.11 19.28 -6.59
CA MET A 292 16.80 19.37 -7.88
C MET A 292 15.90 20.05 -8.91
N ALA A 293 16.54 20.74 -9.90
CA ALA A 293 15.81 21.36 -10.99
C ALA A 293 15.16 20.28 -11.87
N GLY A 294 13.84 20.38 -12.07
CA GLY A 294 13.01 19.51 -12.88
C GLY A 294 12.47 20.19 -14.13
N GLU A 295 11.43 19.60 -14.72
CA GLU A 295 10.78 20.05 -15.97
C GLU A 295 10.24 21.48 -15.89
N GLY A 296 9.95 21.98 -14.70
CA GLY A 296 9.48 23.36 -14.50
C GLY A 296 10.58 24.43 -14.60
N HIS A 297 11.86 24.03 -14.59
CA HIS A 297 12.99 24.94 -14.67
C HIS A 297 13.44 25.08 -16.12
N LEU A 298 13.02 26.17 -16.78
CA LEU A 298 13.38 26.46 -18.17
C LEU A 298 14.56 27.43 -18.18
N PRO A 299 15.81 26.99 -18.44
CA PRO A 299 16.97 27.85 -18.44
C PRO A 299 16.91 28.86 -19.60
N LEU A 300 17.14 30.11 -19.30
CA LEU A 300 17.27 31.21 -20.28
C LEU A 300 18.75 31.59 -20.51
N ALA A 301 19.51 31.67 -19.43
CA ALA A 301 20.95 31.94 -19.49
C ALA A 301 21.70 31.24 -18.36
N ALA A 302 22.69 30.42 -18.72
CA ALA A 302 23.59 29.74 -17.80
C ALA A 302 25.01 30.29 -17.95
N THR A 303 25.56 30.93 -16.91
CA THR A 303 26.81 31.67 -16.99
C THR A 303 27.69 31.49 -15.76
N PRO A 304 29.02 31.80 -15.85
CA PRO A 304 29.88 31.80 -14.68
C PRO A 304 29.54 32.84 -13.62
N ASP A 305 28.96 33.97 -14.01
CA ASP A 305 28.68 35.09 -13.13
C ASP A 305 27.22 35.58 -13.26
N PRO A 306 26.54 35.95 -12.19
CA PRO A 306 25.11 36.32 -12.22
C PRO A 306 24.80 37.52 -13.13
N GLN A 307 25.73 38.49 -13.23
CA GLN A 307 25.54 39.66 -14.06
C GLN A 307 25.35 39.33 -15.55
N SER A 308 26.04 38.28 -16.03
CA SER A 308 25.95 37.84 -17.43
C SER A 308 24.67 37.05 -17.71
N ALA A 309 23.95 36.60 -16.67
CA ALA A 309 22.67 35.88 -16.78
C ALA A 309 21.46 36.80 -16.58
N ALA A 310 21.65 38.10 -16.35
CA ALA A 310 20.53 38.99 -16.10
C ALA A 310 19.54 39.01 -17.29
N PRO A 311 18.22 38.89 -17.06
CA PRO A 311 17.20 38.78 -18.11
C PRO A 311 17.19 39.94 -19.09
N ILE A 312 17.32 41.17 -18.58
CA ILE A 312 17.39 42.39 -19.39
C ILE A 312 18.55 43.26 -18.86
N THR A 313 19.42 43.69 -19.76
CA THR A 313 20.52 44.59 -19.42
C THR A 313 20.61 45.72 -20.47
N GLY A 314 20.88 46.92 -20.00
CA GLY A 314 21.02 48.12 -20.81
C GLY A 314 21.16 49.36 -19.92
N ALA A 315 21.34 50.50 -20.52
CA ALA A 315 21.37 51.79 -19.82
C ALA A 315 20.36 52.75 -20.46
N VAL A 316 19.92 53.73 -19.69
CA VAL A 316 18.98 54.75 -20.08
C VAL A 316 19.46 56.11 -19.57
N ASP A 317 19.05 57.20 -20.21
CA ASP A 317 19.27 58.56 -19.70
C ASP A 317 18.75 58.69 -18.26
N LYS A 318 19.33 59.62 -17.47
CA LYS A 318 18.86 59.83 -16.09
C LYS A 318 17.38 60.27 -16.09
N CYS A 319 16.53 59.52 -15.49
CA CYS A 319 15.07 59.70 -15.43
C CYS A 319 14.50 58.97 -14.20
N GLU A 320 13.22 59.26 -13.90
CA GLU A 320 12.44 58.43 -13.01
C GLU A 320 11.78 57.30 -13.81
N VAL A 321 11.72 56.12 -13.22
CA VAL A 321 11.26 54.89 -13.88
C VAL A 321 10.13 54.25 -13.07
N GLU A 322 8.99 54.07 -13.71
CA GLU A 322 7.93 53.22 -13.20
C GLU A 322 8.12 51.83 -13.82
N PHE A 323 8.29 50.80 -12.96
CA PHE A 323 8.53 49.41 -13.36
C PHE A 323 7.27 48.57 -13.12
N HIS A 324 6.79 47.90 -14.17
CA HIS A 324 5.71 46.92 -14.10
C HIS A 324 6.16 45.60 -14.66
N HIS A 325 5.80 44.54 -13.95
CA HIS A 325 6.12 43.16 -14.30
C HIS A 325 4.89 42.29 -14.11
N GLU A 326 4.57 41.48 -15.11
CA GLU A 326 3.45 40.56 -15.09
C GLU A 326 3.87 39.20 -15.70
N MET A 327 3.54 38.12 -15.01
CA MET A 327 3.74 36.79 -15.53
C MET A 327 2.49 35.95 -15.30
N ALA A 328 2.13 35.17 -16.31
CA ALA A 328 1.00 34.24 -16.27
C ALA A 328 1.32 32.93 -16.98
N VAL A 329 0.78 31.84 -16.47
CA VAL A 329 0.82 30.53 -17.12
C VAL A 329 -0.60 29.94 -17.18
N MET A 330 -0.89 29.26 -18.29
CA MET A 330 -2.18 28.65 -18.54
C MET A 330 -1.99 27.30 -19.22
N ARG A 331 -2.66 26.25 -18.77
CA ARG A 331 -2.72 24.96 -19.46
C ARG A 331 -3.56 25.10 -20.71
N ILE A 332 -3.01 24.82 -21.88
CA ILE A 332 -3.70 24.88 -23.18
C ILE A 332 -4.03 23.51 -23.74
N HIS A 333 -3.35 22.48 -23.28
CA HIS A 333 -3.62 21.09 -23.60
C HIS A 333 -3.19 20.22 -22.42
N GLU A 334 -4.00 19.21 -22.09
CA GLU A 334 -3.72 18.26 -21.01
C GLU A 334 -4.13 16.86 -21.47
N SER A 335 -3.15 15.98 -21.61
CA SER A 335 -3.40 14.56 -21.85
C SER A 335 -3.80 13.85 -20.56
N ALA A 336 -4.62 12.81 -20.64
CA ALA A 336 -4.91 11.95 -19.51
C ALA A 336 -3.62 11.37 -18.92
N ARG A 337 -3.54 11.32 -17.59
CA ARG A 337 -2.39 10.79 -16.83
C ARG A 337 -2.86 9.71 -15.85
N VAL A 338 -1.97 8.85 -15.43
CA VAL A 338 -2.29 7.84 -14.40
C VAL A 338 -2.75 8.47 -13.08
N THR A 339 -2.29 9.68 -12.75
CA THR A 339 -2.72 10.46 -11.58
C THR A 339 -4.00 11.28 -11.81
N LYS A 340 -4.42 11.42 -13.07
CA LYS A 340 -5.66 12.12 -13.48
C LYS A 340 -6.17 11.52 -14.79
N PRO A 341 -6.76 10.32 -14.73
CA PRO A 341 -7.15 9.59 -15.94
C PRO A 341 -8.35 10.21 -16.68
N TYR A 342 -9.18 10.97 -15.96
CA TYR A 342 -10.40 11.58 -16.52
C TYR A 342 -10.47 13.06 -16.18
N THR A 343 -11.08 13.84 -17.11
CA THR A 343 -11.53 15.19 -16.80
C THR A 343 -12.76 15.14 -15.87
N PRO A 344 -13.09 16.22 -15.17
CA PRO A 344 -14.30 16.28 -14.35
C PRO A 344 -15.59 15.96 -15.16
N GLU A 345 -15.65 16.41 -16.43
CA GLU A 345 -16.78 16.16 -17.31
C GLU A 345 -16.91 14.69 -17.69
N GLN A 346 -15.79 14.06 -18.07
CA GLN A 346 -15.75 12.61 -18.36
C GLN A 346 -16.15 11.80 -17.13
N TRP A 347 -15.63 12.16 -15.95
CA TRP A 347 -15.99 11.47 -14.73
C TRP A 347 -17.47 11.61 -14.38
N ALA A 348 -18.04 12.79 -14.53
CA ALA A 348 -19.48 13.01 -14.33
C ALA A 348 -20.35 12.16 -15.28
N GLU A 349 -19.92 11.97 -16.53
CA GLU A 349 -20.60 11.09 -17.48
C GLU A 349 -20.52 9.62 -17.08
N ILE A 350 -19.34 9.17 -16.60
CA ILE A 350 -19.11 7.81 -16.05
C ILE A 350 -20.04 7.57 -14.86
N GLU A 351 -20.09 8.50 -13.91
CA GLU A 351 -20.98 8.40 -12.74
C GLU A 351 -22.46 8.33 -13.15
N LYS A 352 -22.86 9.18 -14.09
CA LYS A 352 -24.23 9.20 -14.62
C LYS A 352 -24.61 7.84 -15.25
N LEU A 353 -23.71 7.24 -16.03
CA LEU A 353 -23.95 5.92 -16.61
C LEU A 353 -24.01 4.85 -15.52
N GLY A 354 -23.13 4.91 -14.51
CA GLY A 354 -23.15 3.98 -13.38
C GLY A 354 -24.49 3.98 -12.63
N HIS A 355 -25.04 5.15 -12.35
CA HIS A 355 -26.37 5.28 -11.75
C HIS A 355 -27.49 4.73 -12.65
N ARG A 356 -27.43 4.99 -13.96
CA ARG A 356 -28.39 4.44 -14.92
C ARG A 356 -28.36 2.91 -14.95
N ILE A 357 -27.18 2.31 -14.90
CA ILE A 357 -27.04 0.86 -14.83
C ILE A 357 -27.63 0.33 -13.51
N ASP A 358 -27.45 1.02 -12.39
CA ASP A 358 -28.08 0.66 -11.11
C ASP A 358 -29.61 0.65 -11.21
N ASP A 359 -30.20 1.69 -11.80
CA ASP A 359 -31.66 1.76 -12.03
C ASP A 359 -32.13 0.56 -12.85
N ASP A 360 -31.42 0.19 -13.90
CA ASP A 360 -31.71 -0.97 -14.72
C ASP A 360 -31.57 -2.29 -13.96
N LEU A 361 -30.52 -2.46 -13.12
CA LEU A 361 -30.31 -3.64 -12.28
C LEU A 361 -31.45 -3.80 -11.25
N ILE A 362 -31.88 -2.69 -10.65
CA ILE A 362 -32.99 -2.66 -9.69
C ILE A 362 -34.32 -2.97 -10.38
N ALA A 363 -34.62 -2.28 -11.48
CA ALA A 363 -35.87 -2.47 -12.25
C ALA A 363 -36.05 -3.92 -12.72
N ASN A 364 -34.94 -4.60 -13.02
CA ASN A 364 -34.96 -6.00 -13.45
C ASN A 364 -34.73 -7.01 -12.31
N ASN A 365 -34.72 -6.56 -11.06
CA ASN A 365 -34.53 -7.41 -9.88
C ASN A 365 -33.26 -8.30 -9.96
N VAL A 366 -32.16 -7.78 -10.44
CA VAL A 366 -30.92 -8.55 -10.64
C VAL A 366 -30.29 -8.94 -9.30
N ARG A 367 -30.37 -8.09 -8.28
CA ARG A 367 -29.84 -8.28 -6.92
C ARG A 367 -28.32 -8.42 -6.89
N LEU A 368 -27.64 -7.72 -7.78
CA LEU A 368 -26.19 -7.75 -7.88
C LEU A 368 -25.53 -7.10 -6.64
N THR A 369 -24.52 -7.78 -6.11
CA THR A 369 -23.52 -7.17 -5.24
C THR A 369 -22.15 -7.28 -5.91
N MET A 370 -21.29 -6.29 -5.69
CA MET A 370 -19.96 -6.24 -6.28
C MET A 370 -18.97 -5.69 -5.27
N GLY A 371 -17.81 -6.30 -5.20
CA GLY A 371 -16.65 -5.88 -4.42
C GLY A 371 -15.39 -6.17 -5.20
N GLY A 372 -14.23 -6.03 -4.57
CA GLY A 372 -12.97 -6.28 -5.23
C GLY A 372 -11.88 -6.74 -4.26
N GLU A 373 -10.81 -7.24 -4.83
CA GLU A 373 -9.60 -7.66 -4.15
C GLU A 373 -8.39 -6.86 -4.72
N PRO A 374 -8.39 -5.50 -4.61
CA PRO A 374 -7.28 -4.68 -5.09
C PRO A 374 -5.99 -4.95 -4.32
N THR A 375 -4.87 -4.75 -5.01
CA THR A 375 -3.53 -5.05 -4.49
C THR A 375 -2.66 -3.81 -4.43
N PHE A 376 -1.83 -3.71 -3.39
CA PHE A 376 -0.99 -2.56 -3.11
C PHE A 376 0.46 -2.97 -2.86
N VAL A 377 1.38 -2.05 -3.15
CA VAL A 377 2.82 -2.18 -2.90
C VAL A 377 3.32 -0.99 -2.11
N SER A 378 4.47 -1.11 -1.46
CA SER A 378 5.11 0.03 -0.80
C SER A 378 5.52 1.10 -1.82
N ILE A 379 5.28 2.37 -1.51
CA ILE A 379 5.82 3.50 -2.28
C ILE A 379 7.27 3.82 -1.92
N ASP A 380 7.76 3.35 -0.78
CA ASP A 380 9.09 3.61 -0.27
C ASP A 380 10.14 2.58 -0.68
N ASP A 381 9.70 1.35 -0.91
CA ASP A 381 10.57 0.21 -1.22
C ASP A 381 9.87 -0.69 -2.23
N MET A 382 10.17 -0.48 -3.50
CA MET A 382 9.60 -1.29 -4.59
C MET A 382 10.45 -2.50 -4.95
N ASP A 383 11.73 -2.54 -4.50
CA ASP A 383 12.72 -3.55 -4.90
C ASP A 383 12.92 -4.66 -3.85
N GLY A 384 12.48 -4.46 -2.62
CA GLY A 384 12.59 -5.43 -1.54
C GLY A 384 11.91 -6.76 -1.87
N ALA A 385 12.44 -7.86 -1.36
CA ALA A 385 11.90 -9.21 -1.62
C ALA A 385 10.43 -9.34 -1.26
N GLU A 386 9.99 -8.70 -0.18
CA GLU A 386 8.57 -8.71 0.26
C GLU A 386 7.63 -7.99 -0.72
N TRP A 387 8.17 -7.13 -1.61
CA TRP A 387 7.41 -6.39 -2.61
C TRP A 387 7.60 -6.92 -4.03
N ASN A 388 8.35 -8.02 -4.21
CA ASN A 388 8.56 -8.66 -5.51
C ASN A 388 8.25 -10.15 -5.51
N THR A 389 8.80 -10.92 -4.58
CA THR A 389 8.76 -12.38 -4.63
C THR A 389 8.24 -13.05 -3.37
N ALA A 390 8.53 -12.47 -2.19
CA ALA A 390 8.09 -13.05 -0.92
C ALA A 390 6.63 -12.68 -0.61
N ALA A 391 5.88 -13.66 -0.13
CA ALA A 391 4.49 -13.44 0.29
C ALA A 391 4.44 -12.64 1.59
N VAL A 392 5.28 -12.94 2.57
CA VAL A 392 5.29 -12.30 3.88
C VAL A 392 6.58 -11.49 4.09
N GLY A 393 6.51 -10.48 4.94
CA GLY A 393 7.65 -9.67 5.31
C GLY A 393 7.30 -8.73 6.47
N PRO A 394 8.30 -8.27 7.25
CA PRO A 394 8.07 -7.47 8.45
C PRO A 394 7.46 -6.10 8.13
N LYS A 395 7.95 -5.38 7.12
CA LYS A 395 7.40 -4.08 6.70
C LYS A 395 5.98 -4.23 6.18
N LYS A 396 5.76 -5.26 5.33
CA LYS A 396 4.43 -5.61 4.80
C LYS A 396 3.44 -5.84 5.93
N ARG A 397 3.84 -6.56 7.00
CA ARG A 397 2.99 -6.82 8.16
C ARG A 397 2.63 -5.55 8.92
N VAL A 398 3.59 -4.64 9.12
CA VAL A 398 3.36 -3.35 9.81
C VAL A 398 2.41 -2.47 9.02
N LEU A 399 2.67 -2.26 7.71
CA LEU A 399 1.81 -1.44 6.85
C LEU A 399 0.38 -2.01 6.76
N SER A 400 0.24 -3.33 6.72
CA SER A 400 -1.08 -3.97 6.73
C SER A 400 -1.83 -3.77 8.03
N GLY A 401 -1.12 -3.79 9.17
CA GLY A 401 -1.69 -3.49 10.49
C GLY A 401 -2.19 -2.04 10.60
N GLU A 402 -1.45 -1.09 10.02
CA GLU A 402 -1.88 0.30 9.96
C GLU A 402 -3.06 0.50 9.01
N LEU A 403 -3.00 -0.11 7.83
CA LEU A 403 -4.08 -0.02 6.84
C LEU A 403 -5.41 -0.55 7.40
N ILE A 404 -5.42 -1.74 8.02
CA ILE A 404 -6.69 -2.29 8.53
C ILE A 404 -7.31 -1.44 9.65
N LYS A 405 -6.50 -0.78 10.48
CA LYS A 405 -6.97 0.16 11.49
C LYS A 405 -7.64 1.38 10.86
N ARG A 406 -7.04 1.95 9.82
CA ARG A 406 -7.61 3.07 9.05
C ARG A 406 -8.90 2.67 8.36
N LEU A 407 -8.92 1.52 7.68
CA LEU A 407 -10.13 1.01 7.03
C LEU A 407 -11.26 0.73 8.02
N ARG A 408 -10.94 0.26 9.23
CA ARG A 408 -11.92 0.11 10.32
C ARG A 408 -12.55 1.44 10.70
N GLN A 409 -11.76 2.51 10.81
CA GLN A 409 -12.29 3.85 11.13
C GLN A 409 -13.24 4.38 10.06
N GLN A 410 -12.96 4.09 8.78
CA GLN A 410 -13.77 4.56 7.65
C GLN A 410 -15.04 3.74 7.44
N PHE A 411 -14.93 2.41 7.47
CA PHE A 411 -16.02 1.53 7.04
C PHE A 411 -16.77 0.84 8.17
N GLY A 412 -16.11 0.56 9.28
CA GLY A 412 -16.65 -0.23 10.36
C GLY A 412 -16.24 0.28 11.74
N PRO A 413 -16.55 1.55 12.10
CA PRO A 413 -16.31 2.01 13.46
C PRO A 413 -17.06 1.12 14.46
N GLY A 414 -16.38 0.70 15.53
CA GLY A 414 -16.92 -0.31 16.44
C GLY A 414 -16.87 -1.75 15.91
N GLY A 415 -16.20 -2.01 14.81
CA GLY A 415 -15.91 -3.34 14.30
C GLY A 415 -14.83 -4.08 15.10
N LEU A 416 -14.87 -5.39 15.08
CA LEU A 416 -13.85 -6.25 15.67
C LEU A 416 -12.62 -6.31 14.77
N LEU A 417 -11.44 -5.96 15.29
CA LEU A 417 -10.16 -6.29 14.67
C LEU A 417 -9.76 -7.71 15.06
N HIS A 418 -9.49 -8.54 14.06
CA HIS A 418 -9.14 -9.93 14.22
C HIS A 418 -7.82 -10.21 13.50
N TYR A 419 -6.85 -10.76 14.21
CA TYR A 419 -5.52 -11.09 13.74
C TYR A 419 -5.43 -12.60 13.52
N GLY A 420 -5.93 -13.05 12.36
CA GLY A 420 -6.04 -14.46 12.04
C GLY A 420 -4.95 -15.00 11.14
N GLN A 421 -5.14 -16.23 10.75
CA GLN A 421 -4.36 -16.89 9.70
C GLN A 421 -5.20 -17.03 8.43
N GLY A 422 -4.54 -16.86 7.30
CA GLY A 422 -5.10 -17.00 5.97
C GLY A 422 -4.72 -18.33 5.31
N LYS A 423 -4.55 -18.28 4.00
CA LYS A 423 -4.18 -19.45 3.19
C LYS A 423 -2.78 -19.96 3.56
N TRP A 424 -2.59 -21.26 3.47
CA TRP A 424 -1.30 -21.92 3.53
C TRP A 424 -0.99 -22.57 2.18
N TYR A 425 0.23 -22.37 1.69
CA TYR A 425 0.64 -22.93 0.43
C TYR A 425 1.77 -23.96 0.60
N PRO A 426 1.84 -24.99 -0.23
CA PRO A 426 2.92 -25.98 -0.19
C PRO A 426 4.29 -25.30 -0.31
N GLY A 427 5.19 -25.59 0.63
CA GLY A 427 6.52 -25.00 0.70
C GLY A 427 6.66 -23.81 1.64
N GLU A 428 5.57 -23.28 2.17
CA GLU A 428 5.60 -22.27 3.24
C GLU A 428 5.67 -22.96 4.61
N SER A 429 6.46 -22.43 5.52
CA SER A 429 6.61 -22.97 6.88
C SER A 429 5.37 -22.79 7.73
N LEU A 430 4.64 -21.70 7.54
CA LEU A 430 3.44 -21.31 8.28
C LEU A 430 2.36 -20.79 7.33
N PRO A 431 1.08 -20.88 7.72
CA PRO A 431 0.02 -20.13 7.04
C PRO A 431 0.31 -18.64 7.06
N ARG A 432 -0.07 -17.95 5.99
CA ARG A 432 0.04 -16.50 5.91
C ARG A 432 -0.90 -15.86 6.94
N TRP A 433 -0.53 -14.70 7.46
CA TRP A 433 -1.44 -13.95 8.33
C TRP A 433 -2.62 -13.35 7.52
N SER A 434 -3.73 -13.09 8.21
CA SER A 434 -4.92 -12.45 7.64
C SER A 434 -5.51 -11.50 8.70
N LEU A 435 -5.48 -10.21 8.41
CA LEU A 435 -6.04 -9.19 9.30
C LEU A 435 -7.47 -8.91 8.86
N GLY A 436 -8.43 -9.03 9.77
CA GLY A 436 -9.85 -8.83 9.47
C GLY A 436 -10.48 -7.74 10.32
N CYS A 437 -11.36 -6.97 9.72
CA CYS A 437 -12.28 -6.09 10.44
C CYS A 437 -13.71 -6.57 10.16
N TYR A 438 -14.44 -6.92 11.23
CA TYR A 438 -15.80 -7.45 11.16
C TYR A 438 -16.76 -6.50 11.85
N TRP A 439 -17.84 -6.09 11.19
CA TRP A 439 -18.87 -5.24 11.79
C TRP A 439 -20.27 -5.64 11.35
N ARG A 440 -21.24 -5.34 12.17
CA ARG A 440 -22.67 -5.65 11.93
C ARG A 440 -23.26 -4.64 10.94
N LYS A 441 -24.08 -5.13 10.00
CA LYS A 441 -24.79 -4.29 9.01
C LYS A 441 -25.90 -3.45 9.66
N ASP A 442 -26.38 -3.84 10.83
CA ASP A 442 -27.38 -3.07 11.59
C ASP A 442 -26.79 -1.93 12.43
N GLY A 443 -25.46 -1.72 12.36
CA GLY A 443 -24.77 -0.64 13.03
C GLY A 443 -24.52 -0.85 14.53
N VAL A 444 -24.91 -1.98 15.11
CA VAL A 444 -24.59 -2.30 16.50
C VAL A 444 -23.10 -2.61 16.63
N PRO A 445 -22.34 -1.92 17.50
CA PRO A 445 -20.91 -2.17 17.65
C PRO A 445 -20.61 -3.61 18.10
N VAL A 446 -19.69 -4.27 17.45
CA VAL A 446 -19.13 -5.56 17.89
C VAL A 446 -18.12 -5.32 19.02
N TRP A 447 -17.26 -4.32 18.86
CA TRP A 447 -16.27 -3.89 19.84
C TRP A 447 -16.47 -2.41 20.15
N LYS A 448 -16.75 -2.05 21.41
CA LYS A 448 -17.19 -0.71 21.81
C LYS A 448 -16.05 0.24 22.15
N ASP A 449 -15.02 -0.27 22.82
CA ASP A 449 -13.95 0.55 23.40
C ASP A 449 -12.63 0.33 22.66
N ASP A 450 -12.29 1.28 21.82
CA ASP A 450 -11.06 1.23 21.01
C ASP A 450 -9.78 1.28 21.86
N SER A 451 -9.82 1.79 23.07
CA SER A 451 -8.68 1.80 23.99
C SER A 451 -8.26 0.41 24.47
N LEU A 452 -9.16 -0.58 24.33
CA LEU A 452 -8.92 -1.97 24.68
C LEU A 452 -8.33 -2.81 23.51
N ILE A 453 -8.10 -2.18 22.36
CA ILE A 453 -7.38 -2.79 21.26
C ILE A 453 -5.89 -2.51 21.45
N ALA A 454 -5.09 -3.56 21.64
CA ALA A 454 -3.67 -3.40 21.85
C ALA A 454 -2.96 -2.86 20.59
N ASP A 455 -2.07 -1.92 20.81
CA ASP A 455 -1.18 -1.42 19.77
C ASP A 455 -0.01 -2.40 19.59
N GLU A 456 0.12 -2.98 18.39
CA GLU A 456 1.14 -3.96 18.09
C GLU A 456 2.58 -3.41 18.18
N SER A 457 2.76 -2.10 18.11
CA SER A 457 4.07 -1.45 18.27
C SER A 457 4.49 -1.30 19.72
N LYS A 458 3.56 -1.48 20.69
CA LYS A 458 3.82 -1.28 22.11
C LYS A 458 4.04 -2.58 22.84
N ASN A 459 5.00 -2.58 23.75
CA ASN A 459 5.16 -3.62 24.76
C ASN A 459 4.51 -3.12 26.06
N TYR A 460 3.45 -3.80 26.50
CA TYR A 460 2.73 -3.46 27.74
C TYR A 460 3.32 -4.15 28.98
N GLY A 461 4.30 -5.03 28.79
CA GLY A 461 4.93 -5.79 29.87
C GLY A 461 4.08 -6.93 30.42
N TYR A 462 3.06 -7.37 29.68
CA TYR A 462 2.18 -8.44 30.13
C TYR A 462 2.90 -9.80 30.12
N THR A 463 2.63 -10.56 31.16
CA THR A 463 3.22 -11.85 31.47
C THR A 463 2.15 -12.94 31.59
N GLU A 464 2.56 -14.15 31.97
CA GLU A 464 1.66 -15.26 32.31
C GLU A 464 0.68 -14.91 33.46
N GLN A 465 1.01 -13.93 34.28
CA GLN A 465 0.13 -13.51 35.38
C GLN A 465 -1.11 -12.79 34.85
N GLU A 466 -0.94 -11.87 33.89
CA GLU A 466 -2.06 -11.18 33.24
C GLU A 466 -2.92 -12.18 32.47
N ALA A 467 -2.27 -13.12 31.75
CA ALA A 467 -2.98 -14.18 31.02
C ALA A 467 -3.81 -15.05 31.96
N ARG A 468 -3.26 -15.44 33.12
CA ARG A 468 -3.95 -16.21 34.13
C ARG A 468 -5.15 -15.46 34.72
N LYS A 469 -4.93 -14.21 35.15
CA LYS A 469 -5.99 -13.35 35.68
C LYS A 469 -7.12 -13.17 34.66
N PHE A 470 -6.78 -12.93 33.40
CA PHE A 470 -7.75 -12.78 32.33
C PHE A 470 -8.59 -14.04 32.14
N GLY A 471 -7.95 -15.21 32.06
CA GLY A 471 -8.64 -16.51 31.92
C GLY A 471 -9.57 -16.82 33.09
N LEU A 472 -9.17 -16.53 34.34
CA LEU A 472 -10.01 -16.68 35.53
C LEU A 472 -11.22 -15.74 35.49
N SER A 473 -11.03 -14.47 35.14
CA SER A 473 -12.08 -13.48 35.02
C SER A 473 -13.08 -13.82 33.92
N LEU A 474 -12.57 -14.30 32.77
CA LEU A 474 -13.44 -14.75 31.69
C LEU A 474 -14.22 -16.00 32.03
N SER A 475 -13.64 -16.94 32.78
CA SER A 475 -14.36 -18.10 33.28
C SER A 475 -15.57 -17.68 34.11
N ALA A 476 -15.39 -16.72 34.99
CA ALA A 476 -16.48 -16.15 35.82
C ALA A 476 -17.53 -15.42 34.97
N ALA A 477 -17.10 -14.58 34.01
CA ALA A 477 -18.00 -13.87 33.10
C ALA A 477 -18.86 -14.80 32.23
N LEU A 478 -18.33 -15.97 31.86
CA LEU A 478 -19.03 -16.99 31.09
C LEU A 478 -19.85 -17.96 32.00
N GLY A 479 -19.71 -17.87 33.32
CA GLY A 479 -20.40 -18.74 34.30
C GLY A 479 -19.84 -20.18 34.28
N VAL A 480 -18.58 -20.37 33.88
CA VAL A 480 -17.91 -21.67 33.88
C VAL A 480 -16.92 -21.79 35.03
N ASN A 481 -16.61 -23.04 35.42
CA ASN A 481 -15.73 -23.28 36.56
C ASN A 481 -14.25 -22.96 36.20
N PRO A 482 -13.61 -22.00 36.92
CA PRO A 482 -12.24 -21.54 36.65
C PRO A 482 -11.17 -22.63 36.88
N ARG A 483 -11.50 -23.71 37.61
CA ARG A 483 -10.57 -24.85 37.82
C ARG A 483 -10.17 -25.58 36.55
N TRP A 484 -10.89 -25.35 35.44
CA TRP A 484 -10.60 -25.95 34.16
C TRP A 484 -9.61 -25.13 33.33
N LEU A 485 -9.21 -23.93 33.81
CA LEU A 485 -8.13 -23.16 33.24
C LEU A 485 -6.82 -23.93 33.41
N LYS A 486 -6.17 -24.31 32.32
CA LYS A 486 -5.00 -25.19 32.30
C LYS A 486 -3.77 -24.44 31.79
N GLU A 487 -2.64 -24.67 32.44
CA GLU A 487 -1.33 -24.18 32.00
C GLU A 487 -0.83 -24.96 30.79
N ALA A 488 -0.19 -24.26 29.85
CA ALA A 488 0.46 -24.85 28.70
C ALA A 488 1.97 -24.57 28.70
N TYR A 489 2.73 -25.58 28.33
CA TYR A 489 4.18 -25.57 28.33
C TYR A 489 4.74 -25.93 26.95
N GLU A 490 5.95 -25.50 26.65
CA GLU A 490 6.68 -26.01 25.49
C GLU A 490 6.99 -27.50 25.63
N ASP A 491 7.11 -28.21 24.50
CA ASP A 491 7.45 -29.64 24.56
C ASP A 491 8.92 -29.84 24.96
N VAL A 492 9.13 -29.95 26.27
CA VAL A 492 10.45 -30.17 26.88
C VAL A 492 11.18 -31.37 26.26
N TYR A 493 10.46 -32.46 26.00
CA TYR A 493 11.06 -33.67 25.47
C TYR A 493 11.54 -33.48 24.05
N TYR A 494 10.78 -32.83 23.20
CA TYR A 494 11.16 -32.48 21.84
C TYR A 494 12.40 -31.58 21.81
N TYR A 495 12.43 -30.49 22.58
CA TYR A 495 13.54 -29.55 22.55
C TYR A 495 14.81 -30.13 23.13
N LEU A 496 14.74 -30.91 24.21
CA LEU A 496 15.90 -31.61 24.76
C LEU A 496 16.42 -32.71 23.79
N TRP A 497 15.52 -33.40 23.09
CA TRP A 497 15.91 -34.34 22.08
C TRP A 497 16.57 -33.67 20.88
N ARG A 498 16.09 -32.52 20.45
CA ARG A 498 16.72 -31.73 19.38
C ARG A 498 18.09 -31.22 19.78
N GLU A 499 18.27 -30.70 20.97
CA GLU A 499 19.56 -30.27 21.50
C GLU A 499 20.59 -31.38 21.52
N LYS A 500 20.21 -32.57 22.04
CA LYS A 500 21.08 -33.76 22.09
C LYS A 500 21.54 -34.30 20.73
N ARG A 501 20.93 -33.87 19.66
CA ARG A 501 21.31 -34.23 18.29
C ARG A 501 22.22 -33.20 17.63
N LEU A 502 22.51 -32.11 18.27
CA LEU A 502 23.47 -31.13 17.76
C LEU A 502 24.90 -31.72 17.87
N PRO A 503 25.82 -31.32 16.96
CA PRO A 503 27.23 -31.65 17.12
C PRO A 503 27.74 -31.11 18.44
N VAL A 504 28.60 -31.90 19.10
CA VAL A 504 29.11 -31.58 20.46
C VAL A 504 29.84 -30.24 20.58
N ASN A 505 30.34 -29.74 19.46
CA ASN A 505 31.02 -28.45 19.34
C ASN A 505 30.12 -27.29 18.85
N VAL A 506 28.81 -27.50 18.84
CA VAL A 506 27.85 -26.48 18.41
C VAL A 506 27.07 -25.97 19.62
N ASP A 507 27.18 -24.68 19.89
CA ASP A 507 26.32 -24.01 20.86
C ASP A 507 24.95 -23.72 20.20
N PRO A 508 23.83 -24.25 20.75
CA PRO A 508 22.49 -24.03 20.21
C PRO A 508 22.15 -22.56 20.02
N LEU A 509 22.63 -21.69 20.91
CA LEU A 509 22.33 -20.26 20.92
C LEU A 509 23.16 -19.47 19.90
N LYS A 510 24.32 -20.00 19.47
CA LYS A 510 25.28 -19.29 18.60
C LYS A 510 25.56 -19.99 17.27
N SER A 511 24.91 -21.12 17.00
CA SER A 511 25.25 -21.95 15.85
C SER A 511 24.67 -21.43 14.53
N ASN A 512 25.38 -21.73 13.42
CA ASN A 512 24.90 -21.52 12.06
C ASN A 512 24.31 -22.80 11.47
N LEU A 513 23.29 -23.37 12.12
CA LEU A 513 22.55 -24.50 11.60
C LEU A 513 21.89 -24.17 10.25
N LYS A 514 21.68 -25.18 9.41
CA LYS A 514 21.08 -24.99 8.07
C LYS A 514 19.69 -24.38 8.13
N ASP A 515 18.87 -24.79 9.09
CA ASP A 515 17.55 -24.22 9.32
C ASP A 515 17.66 -23.05 10.32
N LYS A 516 17.59 -21.85 9.80
CA LYS A 516 17.69 -20.62 10.60
C LYS A 516 16.48 -20.42 11.52
N GLU A 517 15.28 -20.78 11.06
CA GLU A 517 14.05 -20.64 11.84
C GLU A 517 14.06 -21.61 13.03
N GLU A 518 14.37 -22.88 12.77
CA GLU A 518 14.45 -23.89 13.83
C GLU A 518 15.52 -23.54 14.87
N ARG A 519 16.67 -23.01 14.43
CA ARG A 519 17.70 -22.54 15.35
C ARG A 519 17.22 -21.38 16.22
N ALA A 520 16.60 -20.38 15.62
CA ALA A 520 16.08 -19.21 16.34
C ALA A 520 15.01 -19.64 17.37
N ARG A 521 14.16 -20.58 17.00
CA ARG A 521 13.17 -21.19 17.90
C ARG A 521 13.84 -21.92 19.08
N LEU A 522 14.81 -22.76 18.78
CA LEU A 522 15.54 -23.51 19.80
C LEU A 522 16.22 -22.55 20.79
N ALA A 523 16.93 -21.53 20.29
CA ALA A 523 17.57 -20.53 21.12
C ALA A 523 16.54 -19.80 22.01
N ARG A 524 15.46 -19.31 21.46
CA ARG A 524 14.41 -18.61 22.21
C ARG A 524 13.82 -19.47 23.32
N ILE A 525 13.50 -20.73 23.04
CA ILE A 525 12.90 -21.63 24.03
C ILE A 525 13.88 -21.92 25.18
N PHE A 526 15.16 -22.13 24.89
CA PHE A 526 16.17 -22.33 25.94
C PHE A 526 16.45 -21.06 26.76
N GLU A 527 16.44 -19.89 26.12
CA GLU A 527 16.58 -18.58 26.82
C GLU A 527 15.37 -18.29 27.72
N GLN A 528 14.18 -18.66 27.25
CA GLN A 528 12.93 -18.47 28.01
C GLN A 528 12.86 -19.41 29.24
N GLY A 529 13.40 -20.62 29.16
CA GLY A 529 13.26 -21.67 30.14
C GLY A 529 12.18 -22.69 29.80
N LEU A 530 12.54 -23.97 29.95
CA LEU A 530 11.67 -25.09 29.55
C LEU A 530 10.52 -25.36 30.53
N ASP A 531 10.58 -24.83 31.75
CA ASP A 531 9.59 -24.95 32.82
C ASP A 531 8.63 -23.76 32.89
N LYS A 532 8.78 -22.81 31.97
CA LYS A 532 7.96 -21.60 31.95
C LYS A 532 6.61 -21.87 31.33
N VAL A 533 5.55 -21.33 31.94
CA VAL A 533 4.20 -21.33 31.40
C VAL A 533 4.18 -20.43 30.16
N VAL A 534 3.80 -20.99 29.03
CA VAL A 534 3.64 -20.26 27.75
C VAL A 534 2.35 -19.46 27.76
N GLY A 535 1.31 -20.01 28.31
CA GLY A 535 0.00 -19.37 28.42
C GLY A 535 -1.02 -20.30 29.06
N TYR A 536 -2.28 -19.87 29.01
CA TYR A 536 -3.39 -20.58 29.61
C TYR A 536 -4.44 -20.94 28.57
N ILE A 537 -5.09 -22.09 28.77
CA ILE A 537 -6.20 -22.54 27.93
C ILE A 537 -7.43 -22.82 28.79
N LEU A 538 -8.58 -22.46 28.28
CA LEU A 538 -9.86 -22.78 28.86
C LEU A 538 -10.65 -23.61 27.85
N PRO A 539 -10.82 -24.94 28.07
CA PRO A 539 -11.72 -25.74 27.23
C PRO A 539 -13.11 -25.13 27.23
N LEU A 540 -13.71 -24.93 26.08
CA LEU A 540 -14.95 -24.16 25.96
C LEU A 540 -15.80 -24.66 24.80
N GLU A 541 -17.08 -24.95 25.08
CA GLU A 541 -18.08 -25.24 24.05
C GLU A 541 -19.41 -24.56 24.38
N ARG A 542 -20.25 -24.34 23.36
CA ARG A 542 -21.62 -23.85 23.53
C ARG A 542 -22.59 -25.03 23.60
N VAL A 543 -23.48 -25.02 24.57
CA VAL A 543 -24.48 -26.08 24.74
C VAL A 543 -25.88 -25.51 25.01
N TYR A 544 -26.89 -26.28 24.60
CA TYR A 544 -28.28 -25.99 24.93
C TYR A 544 -28.61 -26.59 26.28
N HIS A 545 -29.19 -25.79 27.18
CA HIS A 545 -29.75 -26.27 28.44
C HIS A 545 -31.21 -25.80 28.54
N GLY A 546 -32.12 -26.69 28.21
CA GLY A 546 -33.51 -26.34 28.00
C GLY A 546 -33.69 -25.36 26.83
N ASN A 547 -34.24 -24.18 27.10
CA ASN A 547 -34.35 -23.10 26.12
C ASN A 547 -33.20 -22.10 26.20
N ASP A 548 -32.26 -22.26 27.13
CA ASP A 548 -31.14 -21.34 27.34
C ASP A 548 -29.87 -21.89 26.69
N LEU A 549 -29.14 -21.00 26.02
CA LEU A 549 -27.79 -21.23 25.53
C LEU A 549 -26.77 -20.89 26.61
N ARG A 550 -25.91 -21.83 26.99
CA ARG A 550 -24.87 -21.61 28.00
C ARG A 550 -23.49 -22.07 27.53
N TRP A 551 -22.48 -21.42 28.08
CA TRP A 551 -21.11 -21.88 27.91
C TRP A 551 -20.85 -23.02 28.89
N LYS A 552 -20.09 -24.00 28.42
CA LYS A 552 -19.64 -25.14 29.18
C LYS A 552 -18.13 -25.31 29.08
N SER A 553 -17.51 -25.63 30.20
CA SER A 553 -16.10 -25.98 30.29
C SER A 553 -15.93 -27.35 30.96
N GLY A 554 -14.78 -28.00 30.75
CA GLY A 554 -14.51 -29.32 31.33
C GLY A 554 -13.01 -29.65 31.34
N PRO A 555 -12.65 -30.75 32.00
CA PRO A 555 -11.23 -31.14 32.13
C PRO A 555 -10.65 -31.64 30.81
N TRP A 556 -9.42 -31.27 30.56
CA TRP A 556 -8.55 -31.89 29.57
C TRP A 556 -7.65 -32.90 30.28
N PHE A 557 -7.90 -34.17 30.05
CA PHE A 557 -7.11 -35.27 30.60
C PHE A 557 -5.93 -35.54 29.66
N VAL A 558 -4.75 -35.17 30.07
CA VAL A 558 -3.48 -35.40 29.36
C VAL A 558 -2.59 -36.27 30.25
N ARG A 559 -1.57 -36.92 29.66
CA ARG A 559 -0.61 -37.73 30.43
C ARG A 559 0.19 -36.83 31.37
N ASP A 560 0.43 -37.31 32.56
CA ASP A 560 1.18 -36.59 33.63
C ASP A 560 0.60 -35.22 34.01
N ASP A 561 -0.67 -35.00 33.62
CA ASP A 561 -1.44 -33.77 33.86
C ASP A 561 -0.78 -32.47 33.37
N THR A 562 0.27 -32.59 32.53
CA THR A 562 0.99 -31.48 31.94
C THR A 562 0.68 -31.34 30.47
N LEU A 563 0.24 -30.15 30.01
CA LEU A 563 -0.08 -29.90 28.63
C LEU A 563 1.14 -29.37 27.89
N HIS A 564 1.72 -30.18 27.03
CA HIS A 564 2.82 -29.79 26.16
C HIS A 564 2.28 -29.41 24.78
N LEU A 565 2.65 -28.19 24.33
CA LEU A 565 2.25 -27.65 23.03
C LEU A 565 2.99 -28.37 21.89
N ILE A 566 2.38 -28.47 20.73
CA ILE A 566 3.06 -28.91 19.52
C ILE A 566 4.18 -27.89 19.21
N PRO A 567 5.43 -28.35 18.98
CA PRO A 567 6.54 -27.46 18.67
C PRO A 567 6.28 -26.63 17.41
N GLY A 568 6.49 -25.31 17.50
CA GLY A 568 6.26 -24.39 16.39
C GLY A 568 6.27 -22.92 16.81
N ASP A 569 6.13 -22.02 15.84
CA ASP A 569 6.08 -20.57 16.03
C ASP A 569 4.67 -19.99 15.83
N SER A 570 3.69 -20.83 15.54
CA SER A 570 2.28 -20.43 15.44
C SER A 570 1.73 -19.99 16.79
N PRO A 571 0.67 -19.17 16.81
CA PRO A 571 -0.10 -18.91 18.03
C PRO A 571 -0.46 -20.17 18.80
N MET A 572 -0.47 -20.07 20.12
CA MET A 572 -0.66 -21.21 21.02
C MET A 572 -1.90 -22.05 20.69
N GLY A 573 -3.00 -21.42 20.31
CA GLY A 573 -4.23 -22.14 19.96
C GLY A 573 -4.13 -23.07 18.76
N LEU A 574 -3.19 -22.86 17.85
CA LEU A 574 -2.90 -23.74 16.70
C LEU A 574 -1.91 -24.86 17.07
N ARG A 575 -1.29 -24.74 18.22
CA ARG A 575 -0.31 -25.69 18.74
C ARG A 575 -0.88 -26.60 19.82
N LEU A 576 -2.22 -26.58 20.01
CA LEU A 576 -2.90 -27.43 20.99
C LEU A 576 -2.76 -28.89 20.58
N PRO A 577 -2.32 -29.78 21.49
CA PRO A 577 -2.15 -31.19 21.21
C PRO A 577 -3.48 -31.95 21.33
N LEU A 578 -4.42 -31.71 20.41
CA LEU A 578 -5.77 -32.30 20.45
C LEU A 578 -5.74 -33.83 20.36
N ASP A 579 -4.72 -34.39 19.71
CA ASP A 579 -4.51 -35.82 19.62
C ASP A 579 -4.02 -36.47 20.94
N SER A 580 -3.55 -35.65 21.87
CA SER A 580 -3.15 -36.05 23.22
C SER A 580 -4.35 -36.13 24.20
N LEU A 581 -5.49 -35.59 23.82
CA LEU A 581 -6.72 -35.73 24.56
C LEU A 581 -7.23 -37.18 24.50
N PRO A 582 -8.13 -37.61 25.45
CA PRO A 582 -8.70 -38.94 25.42
C PRO A 582 -9.25 -39.33 24.06
N TRP A 583 -8.97 -40.56 23.64
CA TRP A 583 -9.34 -41.07 22.33
C TRP A 583 -10.85 -40.95 22.06
N VAL A 584 -11.19 -40.60 20.82
CA VAL A 584 -12.55 -40.58 20.30
C VAL A 584 -12.57 -41.27 18.94
N SER A 585 -13.60 -42.03 18.66
CA SER A 585 -13.76 -42.68 17.35
C SER A 585 -14.06 -41.57 16.28
N ALA A 586 -13.71 -41.83 15.02
CA ALA A 586 -14.00 -40.92 13.92
C ALA A 586 -15.51 -40.62 13.76
N THR A 587 -16.37 -41.59 14.10
CA THR A 587 -17.82 -41.44 14.05
C THR A 587 -18.40 -40.59 15.20
N ASP A 588 -17.69 -40.54 16.32
CA ASP A 588 -18.15 -39.85 17.52
C ASP A 588 -17.47 -38.48 17.71
N TYR A 589 -16.56 -38.14 16.80
CA TYR A 589 -15.82 -36.87 16.89
C TYR A 589 -16.80 -35.68 16.83
N PRO A 590 -16.74 -34.73 17.80
CA PRO A 590 -17.68 -33.62 17.86
C PRO A 590 -17.26 -32.52 16.86
N TRP A 591 -17.55 -32.76 15.60
CA TRP A 591 -17.30 -31.78 14.54
C TRP A 591 -18.18 -30.55 14.70
N ILE A 592 -17.61 -29.39 14.57
CA ILE A 592 -18.32 -28.11 14.48
C ILE A 592 -18.57 -27.79 13.01
N TYR A 593 -19.82 -27.67 12.63
CA TYR A 593 -20.22 -27.28 11.28
C TYR A 593 -20.79 -25.87 11.31
N PRO A 594 -20.15 -24.90 10.60
CA PRO A 594 -20.73 -23.58 10.46
C PRO A 594 -22.12 -23.65 9.80
N THR A 595 -22.98 -22.69 10.14
CA THR A 595 -24.30 -22.56 9.54
C THR A 595 -24.18 -22.47 8.02
N ASP A 596 -25.00 -23.20 7.27
CA ASP A 596 -24.98 -23.17 5.80
C ASP A 596 -25.34 -21.76 5.30
N PRO A 597 -24.54 -21.15 4.41
CA PRO A 597 -24.83 -19.83 3.85
C PRO A 597 -26.18 -19.68 3.15
N SER A 598 -26.77 -20.80 2.71
CA SER A 598 -28.10 -20.85 2.08
C SER A 598 -29.26 -20.82 3.08
N SER A 599 -28.97 -20.93 4.38
CA SER A 599 -29.98 -20.94 5.43
C SER A 599 -30.71 -19.60 5.54
N ASP A 600 -31.84 -19.59 6.24
CA ASP A 600 -32.48 -18.33 6.62
C ASP A 600 -31.77 -17.72 7.82
N TRP A 601 -31.56 -16.41 7.74
CA TRP A 601 -30.81 -15.63 8.72
C TRP A 601 -31.78 -14.65 9.40
N PRO A 602 -32.26 -14.94 10.64
CA PRO A 602 -32.99 -13.96 11.43
C PRO A 602 -32.09 -12.81 11.84
N ASP A 603 -32.67 -11.70 12.28
CA ASP A 603 -31.89 -10.56 12.76
C ASP A 603 -30.97 -10.97 13.91
N LEU A 604 -29.76 -10.36 13.94
CA LEU A 604 -28.84 -10.60 15.04
C LEU A 604 -29.43 -10.07 16.35
N PRO A 605 -29.25 -10.79 17.46
CA PRO A 605 -29.69 -10.30 18.75
C PRO A 605 -28.98 -8.98 19.10
N PRO A 606 -29.58 -8.13 19.94
CA PRO A 606 -28.89 -6.97 20.48
C PRO A 606 -27.64 -7.42 21.23
N LYS A 607 -26.63 -6.52 21.29
CA LYS A 607 -25.41 -6.82 22.06
C LYS A 607 -25.86 -7.11 23.52
N PRO A 608 -25.36 -8.21 24.13
CA PRO A 608 -25.67 -8.52 25.50
C PRO A 608 -25.41 -7.31 26.44
N GLU A 609 -26.28 -7.06 27.40
CA GLU A 609 -26.02 -6.06 28.42
C GLU A 609 -24.73 -6.42 29.17
N SER A 610 -23.98 -5.39 29.55
CA SER A 610 -22.67 -5.55 30.19
C SER A 610 -22.76 -6.55 31.36
N ARG A 611 -21.87 -7.52 31.40
CA ARG A 611 -21.72 -8.51 32.48
C ARG A 611 -21.05 -7.91 33.72
N GLN A 612 -21.08 -6.61 33.87
CA GLN A 612 -20.47 -5.83 34.95
C GLN A 612 -20.83 -6.37 36.34
N ARG A 613 -22.03 -6.94 36.47
CA ARG A 613 -22.47 -7.52 37.74
C ARG A 613 -21.56 -8.68 38.17
N PHE A 614 -21.17 -9.55 37.26
CA PHE A 614 -20.24 -10.64 37.56
C PHE A 614 -18.80 -10.14 37.75
N LEU A 615 -18.41 -9.13 37.01
CA LEU A 615 -17.08 -8.56 37.13
C LEU A 615 -16.86 -7.81 38.45
N ASN A 616 -17.92 -7.18 39.01
CA ASN A 616 -17.86 -6.58 40.34
C ASN A 616 -17.74 -7.63 41.44
N GLU A 617 -18.31 -8.83 41.26
CA GLU A 617 -18.12 -9.96 42.14
C GLU A 617 -16.69 -10.49 42.09
N VAL A 618 -16.09 -10.55 40.90
CA VAL A 618 -14.68 -10.96 40.69
C VAL A 618 -13.67 -9.95 41.21
N ALA A 619 -13.96 -8.65 41.16
CA ALA A 619 -13.09 -7.61 41.72
C ALA A 619 -12.99 -7.69 43.25
N GLY A 620 -13.98 -8.32 43.90
CA GLY A 620 -13.95 -8.61 45.32
C GLY A 620 -13.30 -9.95 45.71
N TRP A 621 -12.85 -10.72 44.74
CA TRP A 621 -12.22 -12.01 45.01
C TRP A 621 -10.79 -11.83 45.53
N PRO A 622 -10.33 -12.63 46.58
CA PRO A 622 -8.94 -12.60 47.02
C PRO A 622 -8.01 -12.93 45.86
N GLN A 623 -6.90 -12.26 45.79
CA GLN A 623 -5.86 -12.52 44.75
C GLN A 623 -5.34 -13.97 44.83
N ASP A 624 -5.52 -14.63 45.97
CA ASP A 624 -5.25 -16.06 46.16
C ASP A 624 -6.60 -16.77 46.30
N LEU A 625 -7.09 -17.38 45.24
CA LEU A 625 -8.28 -18.26 45.29
C LEU A 625 -7.92 -19.52 46.09
N PRO A 626 -8.54 -19.76 47.24
CA PRO A 626 -8.33 -21.01 47.95
C PRO A 626 -8.97 -22.16 47.17
N GLY A 627 -8.14 -23.07 46.69
CA GLY A 627 -8.63 -24.31 46.06
C GLY A 627 -8.07 -24.64 44.63
N VAL A 628 -7.16 -23.79 44.09
CA VAL A 628 -6.33 -24.22 42.98
C VAL A 628 -5.10 -24.91 43.58
N PRO A 629 -4.88 -26.20 43.41
CA PRO A 629 -3.69 -26.87 43.95
C PRO A 629 -2.42 -26.28 43.34
N GLU A 630 -1.51 -25.80 44.14
CA GLU A 630 -0.17 -25.39 43.73
C GLU A 630 0.71 -26.53 43.19
N THR A 631 0.21 -27.74 43.21
CA THR A 631 0.95 -28.94 42.72
C THR A 631 0.08 -29.93 41.98
N PRO A 632 0.59 -30.56 40.90
CA PRO A 632 -0.10 -31.52 40.03
C PRO A 632 -0.43 -32.89 40.69
N SER A 633 -0.31 -33.07 41.99
CA SER A 633 -0.13 -34.39 42.59
C SER A 633 -1.37 -35.23 42.79
N SER A 634 -2.57 -34.73 42.69
CA SER A 634 -3.77 -35.49 43.11
C SER A 634 -4.31 -36.44 42.04
N TYR A 635 -4.09 -36.21 40.75
CA TYR A 635 -4.53 -37.09 39.67
C TYR A 635 -3.52 -38.15 39.30
N ALA A 636 -2.22 -37.87 39.39
CA ALA A 636 -1.15 -38.83 39.17
C ALA A 636 -1.16 -39.93 40.23
N ALA A 637 -1.39 -39.56 41.51
CA ALA A 637 -1.53 -40.51 42.59
C ALA A 637 -2.73 -41.46 42.42
N ALA A 638 -3.84 -41.01 41.86
CA ALA A 638 -5.00 -41.85 41.61
C ALA A 638 -4.79 -42.91 40.53
N ARG A 639 -3.81 -42.68 39.62
CA ARG A 639 -3.49 -43.58 38.50
C ARG A 639 -2.61 -44.77 38.92
N TYR A 640 -1.82 -44.61 39.97
CA TYR A 640 -0.92 -45.64 40.48
C TYR A 640 -1.41 -46.33 41.75
N ALA A 641 -2.43 -45.80 42.40
CA ALA A 641 -3.12 -46.50 43.48
C ALA A 641 -4.17 -47.46 42.89
N GLY A 642 -3.72 -48.68 42.62
CA GLY A 642 -4.60 -49.75 42.15
C GLY A 642 -5.79 -49.92 43.02
N GLN A 643 -6.96 -50.04 42.38
CA GLN A 643 -8.17 -50.63 42.96
C GLN A 643 -8.79 -49.94 44.20
N GLY A 644 -9.25 -48.72 44.00
CA GLY A 644 -10.22 -48.13 44.95
C GLY A 644 -11.39 -47.52 44.16
N LYS A 645 -12.61 -47.85 44.43
CA LYS A 645 -13.80 -47.19 43.89
C LYS A 645 -13.71 -45.71 44.15
N PRO A 646 -13.89 -44.82 43.13
CA PRO A 646 -13.88 -43.41 43.37
C PRO A 646 -15.00 -43.01 44.32
N GLU A 647 -14.64 -42.51 45.51
CA GLU A 647 -15.58 -41.85 46.41
C GLU A 647 -16.18 -40.65 45.70
N ARG A 648 -17.50 -40.48 45.77
CA ARG A 648 -18.24 -39.32 45.30
C ARG A 648 -17.74 -38.12 46.16
N ARG A 649 -16.84 -37.31 45.61
CA ARG A 649 -16.55 -36.00 46.18
C ARG A 649 -17.80 -35.12 46.18
N LYS A 650 -18.15 -34.55 47.33
CA LYS A 650 -19.16 -33.52 47.45
C LYS A 650 -18.72 -32.34 46.58
N LEU A 651 -19.57 -31.91 45.70
CA LEU A 651 -19.40 -30.86 44.72
C LEU A 651 -19.59 -29.50 45.45
N ASP A 652 -18.83 -28.49 45.08
CA ASP A 652 -18.79 -27.12 45.58
C ASP A 652 -19.99 -26.29 45.01
N PRO A 653 -20.57 -25.32 45.72
CA PRO A 653 -21.70 -24.53 45.22
C PRO A 653 -21.49 -23.61 44.05
N LEU A 654 -20.26 -23.43 43.57
CA LEU A 654 -19.95 -22.81 42.25
C LEU A 654 -20.12 -23.80 41.09
N GLN A 655 -20.93 -24.83 41.32
CA GLN A 655 -21.09 -25.94 40.39
C GLN A 655 -22.01 -25.62 39.23
N ASP A 656 -21.62 -26.12 38.02
CA ASP A 656 -22.53 -26.30 36.91
C ASP A 656 -23.87 -26.90 37.43
N PRO A 657 -25.02 -26.41 36.96
CA PRO A 657 -26.33 -26.93 37.39
C PRO A 657 -26.44 -28.41 36.98
N ILE A 658 -26.38 -29.29 37.93
CA ILE A 658 -26.03 -30.71 37.77
C ILE A 658 -27.25 -31.61 37.83
N ASP A 659 -28.33 -31.21 37.32
CA ASP A 659 -29.47 -32.12 37.16
C ASP A 659 -29.57 -32.78 35.77
N ASP A 660 -28.63 -32.47 34.83
CA ASP A 660 -28.55 -33.19 33.55
C ASP A 660 -27.50 -34.31 33.63
N PRO A 661 -27.92 -35.59 33.50
CA PRO A 661 -27.02 -36.75 33.51
C PRO A 661 -25.95 -36.68 32.43
N ARG A 662 -26.14 -35.89 31.34
CA ARG A 662 -25.18 -35.66 30.27
C ARG A 662 -24.05 -34.77 30.68
N LEU A 663 -24.33 -33.75 31.56
CA LEU A 663 -23.31 -32.86 32.13
C LEU A 663 -22.43 -33.58 33.18
N ALA A 664 -23.01 -34.50 33.95
CA ALA A 664 -22.25 -35.34 34.86
C ALA A 664 -21.23 -36.24 34.20
N ARG A 665 -21.43 -36.61 32.93
CA ARG A 665 -20.46 -37.39 32.12
C ARG A 665 -19.26 -36.56 31.71
N SER A 666 -19.40 -35.28 31.53
CA SER A 666 -18.34 -34.40 30.93
C SER A 666 -17.12 -34.21 31.83
N THR A 667 -17.23 -34.49 33.12
CA THR A 667 -16.10 -34.41 34.06
C THR A 667 -15.52 -35.75 34.45
N ARG A 668 -16.03 -36.85 33.89
CA ARG A 668 -15.59 -38.20 34.18
C ARG A 668 -14.35 -38.59 33.40
N TYR A 669 -13.38 -39.23 34.04
CA TYR A 669 -12.22 -39.82 33.34
C TYR A 669 -12.70 -40.99 32.45
N PRO A 670 -12.31 -41.05 31.19
CA PRO A 670 -12.73 -42.09 30.27
C PRO A 670 -12.11 -43.46 30.65
N LEU A 671 -12.89 -44.51 30.44
CA LEU A 671 -12.39 -45.88 30.61
C LEU A 671 -11.41 -46.29 29.51
N PRO A 672 -10.55 -47.26 29.72
CA PRO A 672 -9.69 -47.81 28.65
C PRO A 672 -10.51 -48.21 27.43
N GLN A 673 -10.08 -47.77 26.24
CA GLN A 673 -10.73 -48.01 24.94
C GLN A 673 -12.15 -47.42 24.79
N GLU A 674 -12.60 -46.58 25.69
CA GLU A 674 -13.88 -45.88 25.57
C GLU A 674 -13.72 -44.65 24.65
N SER A 675 -14.64 -44.50 23.68
CA SER A 675 -14.72 -43.29 22.84
C SER A 675 -15.24 -42.13 23.67
N ALA A 676 -14.40 -41.10 23.86
CA ALA A 676 -14.65 -39.99 24.79
C ALA A 676 -15.22 -38.75 24.05
N ALA A 677 -16.37 -38.92 23.43
CA ALA A 677 -17.04 -37.85 22.67
C ALA A 677 -17.49 -36.65 23.53
N TRP A 678 -17.62 -36.85 24.86
CA TRP A 678 -18.02 -35.77 25.79
C TRP A 678 -16.89 -34.82 26.23
N ILE A 679 -15.64 -35.13 25.85
CA ILE A 679 -14.50 -34.24 26.12
C ILE A 679 -14.53 -33.09 25.14
N ILE A 680 -14.59 -31.87 25.68
CA ILE A 680 -14.54 -30.65 24.89
C ILE A 680 -13.23 -30.59 24.11
N ARG A 681 -13.28 -30.32 22.81
CA ARG A 681 -12.09 -30.29 21.92
C ARG A 681 -11.79 -28.93 21.34
N THR A 682 -12.50 -27.91 21.80
CA THR A 682 -12.27 -26.52 21.51
C THR A 682 -11.85 -25.78 22.76
N ALA A 683 -11.01 -24.75 22.61
CA ALA A 683 -10.56 -23.97 23.74
C ALA A 683 -10.28 -22.51 23.33
N ILE A 684 -10.57 -21.58 24.23
CA ILE A 684 -10.03 -20.23 24.16
C ILE A 684 -8.68 -20.21 24.86
N CYS A 685 -7.69 -19.48 24.27
CA CYS A 685 -6.34 -19.44 24.80
C CYS A 685 -5.90 -18.02 25.09
N PHE A 686 -5.03 -17.89 26.09
CA PHE A 686 -4.49 -16.60 26.56
C PHE A 686 -2.98 -16.69 26.56
N GLU A 687 -2.34 -16.04 25.58
CA GLU A 687 -0.90 -16.10 25.39
C GLU A 687 -0.27 -14.72 25.56
N PRO A 688 0.61 -14.53 26.56
CA PRO A 688 1.43 -13.34 26.62
C PRO A 688 2.59 -13.48 25.63
N ARG A 689 2.59 -12.66 24.58
CA ARG A 689 3.61 -12.70 23.53
C ARG A 689 4.13 -11.29 23.28
N GLU A 690 5.43 -11.10 23.36
CA GLU A 690 6.08 -9.79 23.22
C GLU A 690 5.51 -8.69 24.14
N GLY A 691 5.12 -9.08 25.36
CA GLY A 691 4.52 -8.16 26.35
C GLY A 691 3.10 -7.72 26.05
N ARG A 692 2.41 -8.38 25.13
CA ARG A 692 0.99 -8.18 24.77
C ARG A 692 0.19 -9.42 25.08
N LEU A 693 -1.06 -9.26 25.47
CA LEU A 693 -1.97 -10.39 25.70
C LEU A 693 -2.75 -10.71 24.41
N HIS A 694 -2.58 -11.92 23.93
CA HIS A 694 -3.30 -12.46 22.78
C HIS A 694 -4.41 -13.38 23.26
N VAL A 695 -5.61 -13.17 22.76
CA VAL A 695 -6.79 -14.00 23.05
C VAL A 695 -7.15 -14.76 21.78
N PHE A 696 -6.87 -16.06 21.78
CA PHE A 696 -7.13 -16.94 20.67
C PHE A 696 -8.56 -17.47 20.73
N MET A 697 -9.40 -17.06 19.79
CA MET A 697 -10.82 -17.43 19.72
C MET A 697 -11.00 -18.87 19.22
N PRO A 698 -11.83 -19.68 19.87
CA PRO A 698 -12.15 -21.01 19.41
C PRO A 698 -13.12 -21.02 18.22
N PRO A 699 -13.21 -22.10 17.45
CA PRO A 699 -14.28 -22.28 16.49
C PRO A 699 -15.64 -22.41 17.20
N VAL A 700 -16.66 -21.78 16.63
CA VAL A 700 -18.05 -21.87 17.11
C VAL A 700 -18.99 -22.11 15.93
N GLU A 701 -20.19 -22.61 16.22
CA GLU A 701 -21.17 -22.98 15.18
C GLU A 701 -21.86 -21.75 14.59
N THR A 702 -22.22 -20.75 15.43
CA THR A 702 -23.02 -19.59 15.03
C THR A 702 -22.31 -18.27 15.27
N THR A 703 -22.71 -17.25 14.52
CA THR A 703 -22.24 -15.87 14.72
C THR A 703 -22.70 -15.31 16.05
N GLU A 704 -23.90 -15.66 16.49
CA GLU A 704 -24.46 -15.27 17.80
C GLU A 704 -23.55 -15.71 18.95
N ASP A 705 -23.08 -16.95 18.91
CA ASP A 705 -22.14 -17.49 19.92
C ASP A 705 -20.80 -16.77 19.87
N TYR A 706 -20.29 -16.49 18.65
CA TYR A 706 -19.07 -15.74 18.51
C TYR A 706 -19.16 -14.33 19.09
N LEU A 707 -20.25 -13.61 18.78
CA LEU A 707 -20.49 -12.27 19.28
C LEU A 707 -20.72 -12.24 20.81
N ASP A 708 -21.35 -13.27 21.37
CA ASP A 708 -21.50 -13.42 22.83
C ASP A 708 -20.13 -13.60 23.51
N LEU A 709 -19.25 -14.41 22.93
CA LEU A 709 -17.90 -14.62 23.44
C LEU A 709 -17.04 -13.35 23.33
N VAL A 710 -17.12 -12.64 22.20
CA VAL A 710 -16.41 -11.36 22.01
C VAL A 710 -16.87 -10.32 23.03
N ALA A 711 -18.18 -10.24 23.30
CA ALA A 711 -18.71 -9.33 24.30
C ALA A 711 -18.18 -9.66 25.71
N ALA A 712 -18.08 -10.95 26.07
CA ALA A 712 -17.51 -11.37 27.33
C ALA A 712 -16.01 -11.03 27.45
N VAL A 713 -15.27 -11.22 26.37
CA VAL A 713 -13.83 -10.89 26.30
C VAL A 713 -13.62 -9.38 26.45
N GLU A 714 -14.43 -8.55 25.77
CA GLU A 714 -14.36 -7.10 25.88
C GLU A 714 -14.71 -6.62 27.30
N ASP A 715 -15.76 -7.17 27.91
CA ASP A 715 -16.16 -6.83 29.29
C ASP A 715 -15.03 -7.12 30.30
N VAL A 716 -14.32 -8.24 30.14
CA VAL A 716 -13.16 -8.58 30.98
C VAL A 716 -11.97 -7.65 30.71
N ALA A 717 -11.67 -7.37 29.44
CA ALA A 717 -10.61 -6.44 29.08
C ALA A 717 -10.86 -5.05 29.67
N ALA A 718 -12.12 -4.58 29.63
CA ALA A 718 -12.54 -3.30 30.21
C ALA A 718 -12.40 -3.29 31.75
N ALA A 719 -12.87 -4.35 32.44
CA ALA A 719 -12.78 -4.45 33.88
C ALA A 719 -11.33 -4.47 34.40
N MET A 720 -10.43 -5.05 33.59
CA MET A 720 -9.00 -5.13 33.94
C MET A 720 -8.18 -3.97 33.37
N SER A 721 -8.78 -3.12 32.52
CA SER A 721 -8.09 -2.07 31.76
C SER A 721 -6.90 -2.61 30.97
N LEU A 722 -7.05 -3.78 30.34
CA LEU A 722 -6.03 -4.48 29.59
C LEU A 722 -6.33 -4.43 28.09
N PRO A 723 -5.61 -3.65 27.30
CA PRO A 723 -5.63 -3.75 25.84
C PRO A 723 -5.16 -5.13 25.39
N ILE A 724 -5.90 -5.75 24.46
CA ILE A 724 -5.66 -7.12 23.99
C ILE A 724 -5.66 -7.22 22.47
N ILE A 725 -5.11 -8.31 21.97
CA ILE A 725 -5.18 -8.71 20.56
C ILE A 725 -6.10 -9.92 20.43
N ILE A 726 -7.10 -9.82 19.56
CA ILE A 726 -7.99 -10.95 19.23
C ILE A 726 -7.41 -11.69 18.03
N GLU A 727 -7.18 -12.98 18.20
CA GLU A 727 -6.67 -13.87 17.14
C GLU A 727 -7.40 -15.22 17.12
N GLY A 728 -6.98 -16.14 16.27
CA GLY A 728 -7.54 -17.49 16.22
C GLY A 728 -8.59 -17.68 15.15
N THR A 729 -9.66 -18.40 15.47
CA THR A 729 -10.75 -18.64 14.51
C THR A 729 -11.55 -17.34 14.29
N PRO A 730 -11.75 -16.91 13.05
CA PRO A 730 -12.58 -15.74 12.76
C PRO A 730 -14.07 -16.07 12.96
N PRO A 731 -14.94 -15.04 13.00
CA PRO A 731 -16.39 -15.25 12.99
C PRO A 731 -16.80 -16.17 11.84
N PRO A 732 -17.78 -17.06 12.03
CA PRO A 732 -18.38 -17.83 10.92
C PRO A 732 -18.86 -16.89 9.82
N PHE A 733 -18.91 -17.40 8.58
CA PHE A 733 -19.52 -16.63 7.49
C PHE A 733 -20.98 -16.29 7.83
N ASP A 734 -21.30 -15.00 7.71
CA ASP A 734 -22.64 -14.52 8.04
C ASP A 734 -22.99 -13.31 7.14
N PRO A 735 -24.09 -13.38 6.39
CA PRO A 735 -24.49 -12.26 5.50
C PRO A 735 -24.94 -11.00 6.28
N ARG A 736 -25.15 -11.08 7.60
CA ARG A 736 -25.50 -9.96 8.48
C ARG A 736 -24.26 -9.17 8.94
N LEU A 737 -23.07 -9.72 8.71
CA LEU A 737 -21.80 -9.04 8.94
C LEU A 737 -21.18 -8.53 7.62
N ASN A 738 -20.53 -7.40 7.69
CA ASN A 738 -19.55 -6.97 6.69
C ASN A 738 -18.15 -7.33 7.17
N VAL A 739 -17.26 -7.57 6.22
CA VAL A 739 -15.86 -7.86 6.52
C VAL A 739 -14.94 -7.23 5.49
N ILE A 740 -13.85 -6.63 5.97
CA ILE A 740 -12.68 -6.29 5.17
C ILE A 740 -11.52 -7.13 5.68
N LYS A 741 -10.74 -7.70 4.74
CA LYS A 741 -9.53 -8.44 5.10
C LYS A 741 -8.34 -7.85 4.37
N VAL A 742 -7.21 -7.78 5.06
CA VAL A 742 -5.91 -7.42 4.51
C VAL A 742 -5.02 -8.65 4.63
N THR A 743 -4.55 -9.15 3.49
CA THR A 743 -3.78 -10.40 3.39
C THR A 743 -2.49 -10.19 2.59
N PRO A 744 -1.42 -10.94 2.90
CA PRO A 744 -0.20 -10.87 2.12
C PRO A 744 -0.28 -11.85 0.95
N ASP A 745 0.20 -11.40 -0.20
CA ASP A 745 0.43 -12.26 -1.36
C ASP A 745 1.84 -11.98 -1.94
N PRO A 746 2.43 -12.86 -2.75
CA PRO A 746 3.75 -12.61 -3.31
C PRO A 746 3.85 -11.23 -3.95
N GLY A 747 4.75 -10.40 -3.45
CA GLY A 747 5.00 -9.05 -3.95
C GLY A 747 3.96 -7.99 -3.59
N VAL A 748 2.81 -8.31 -3.01
CA VAL A 748 1.72 -7.35 -2.76
C VAL A 748 1.04 -7.54 -1.42
N ILE A 749 0.28 -6.54 -0.98
CA ILE A 749 -0.79 -6.64 0.01
C ILE A 749 -2.11 -6.66 -0.76
N GLU A 750 -2.98 -7.61 -0.48
CA GLU A 750 -4.32 -7.72 -1.04
C GLU A 750 -5.36 -7.25 -0.01
N VAL A 751 -6.31 -6.44 -0.45
CA VAL A 751 -7.41 -5.96 0.38
C VAL A 751 -8.74 -6.50 -0.13
N ASN A 752 -9.33 -7.43 0.59
CA ASN A 752 -10.63 -7.99 0.25
C ASN A 752 -11.72 -7.08 0.80
N MET A 753 -12.36 -6.30 -0.08
CA MET A 753 -13.39 -5.34 0.27
C MET A 753 -14.77 -6.00 0.39
N HIS A 754 -15.58 -5.51 1.33
CA HIS A 754 -16.96 -5.94 1.44
C HIS A 754 -17.77 -5.57 0.19
N PRO A 755 -18.64 -6.47 -0.29
CA PRO A 755 -19.45 -6.20 -1.47
C PRO A 755 -20.56 -5.20 -1.19
N VAL A 756 -20.86 -4.36 -2.21
CA VAL A 756 -21.92 -3.34 -2.16
C VAL A 756 -22.89 -3.49 -3.33
N LYS A 757 -24.08 -2.90 -3.19
CA LYS A 757 -25.16 -3.01 -4.20
C LYS A 757 -25.15 -1.87 -5.19
N LYS A 758 -24.88 -0.65 -4.71
CA LYS A 758 -25.00 0.58 -5.48
C LYS A 758 -23.67 1.05 -6.05
N TRP A 759 -23.75 1.68 -7.20
CA TRP A 759 -22.61 2.33 -7.84
C TRP A 759 -21.97 3.39 -6.96
N SER A 760 -22.80 4.23 -6.32
CA SER A 760 -22.28 5.27 -5.42
C SER A 760 -21.50 4.72 -4.22
N GLU A 761 -21.92 3.58 -3.67
CA GLU A 761 -21.21 2.90 -2.58
C GLU A 761 -19.88 2.33 -3.08
N LEU A 762 -19.87 1.76 -4.29
CA LEU A 762 -18.66 1.22 -4.92
C LEU A 762 -17.65 2.32 -5.20
N VAL A 763 -18.09 3.47 -5.73
CA VAL A 763 -17.25 4.65 -5.96
C VAL A 763 -16.64 5.14 -4.64
N HIS A 764 -17.47 5.29 -3.60
CA HIS A 764 -17.01 5.73 -2.28
C HIS A 764 -15.98 4.76 -1.71
N ASN A 765 -16.28 3.46 -1.68
CA ASN A 765 -15.42 2.45 -1.10
C ASN A 765 -14.06 2.39 -1.81
N THR A 766 -14.07 2.45 -3.15
CA THR A 766 -12.83 2.38 -3.93
C THR A 766 -11.96 3.63 -3.71
N LYS A 767 -12.56 4.83 -3.78
CA LYS A 767 -11.80 6.09 -3.57
C LYS A 767 -11.23 6.18 -2.15
N VAL A 768 -12.02 5.81 -1.13
CA VAL A 768 -11.55 5.80 0.26
C VAL A 768 -10.43 4.78 0.46
N LEU A 769 -10.57 3.58 -0.09
CA LEU A 769 -9.53 2.56 0.04
C LEU A 769 -8.19 3.01 -0.55
N TYR A 770 -8.19 3.58 -1.77
CA TYR A 770 -6.96 4.07 -2.40
C TYR A 770 -6.33 5.20 -1.59
N GLU A 771 -7.13 6.11 -1.03
CA GLU A 771 -6.63 7.19 -0.19
C GLU A 771 -6.05 6.68 1.14
N GLU A 772 -6.73 5.76 1.83
CA GLU A 772 -6.23 5.20 3.08
C GLU A 772 -4.96 4.34 2.85
N ALA A 773 -4.89 3.63 1.72
CA ALA A 773 -3.67 2.93 1.31
C ALA A 773 -2.52 3.92 1.07
N ARG A 774 -2.77 5.02 0.35
CA ARG A 774 -1.77 6.07 0.12
C ARG A 774 -1.29 6.68 1.44
N GLN A 775 -2.20 6.99 2.37
CA GLN A 775 -1.86 7.50 3.69
C GLN A 775 -1.05 6.51 4.54
N THR A 776 -1.15 5.23 4.20
CA THR A 776 -0.35 4.15 4.81
C THR A 776 0.95 3.90 4.03
N ARG A 777 1.32 4.76 3.07
CA ARG A 777 2.48 4.63 2.18
C ARG A 777 2.42 3.38 1.30
N LEU A 778 1.23 3.06 0.83
CA LEU A 778 0.96 2.00 -0.13
C LEU A 778 0.42 2.61 -1.43
N GLY A 779 0.92 2.13 -2.55
CA GLY A 779 0.54 2.57 -3.89
C GLY A 779 0.07 1.42 -4.78
N THR A 780 -0.36 1.77 -5.98
CA THR A 780 -0.93 0.83 -6.96
C THR A 780 -0.09 0.67 -8.20
N GLU A 781 1.12 1.23 -8.20
CA GLU A 781 2.04 1.19 -9.34
C GLU A 781 3.47 0.96 -8.88
N LYS A 782 4.28 0.44 -9.79
CA LYS A 782 5.73 0.33 -9.68
C LYS A 782 6.39 1.04 -10.85
N PHE A 783 7.68 1.27 -10.74
CA PHE A 783 8.49 1.80 -11.82
C PHE A 783 9.51 0.75 -12.25
N MET A 784 9.65 0.56 -13.54
CA MET A 784 10.71 -0.26 -14.11
C MET A 784 12.04 0.52 -14.08
N LEU A 785 13.17 -0.16 -14.33
CA LEU A 785 14.49 0.46 -14.36
C LEU A 785 14.62 1.59 -15.39
N ASP A 786 13.83 1.55 -16.45
CA ASP A 786 13.77 2.59 -17.49
C ASP A 786 12.77 3.72 -17.17
N GLY A 787 12.20 3.74 -15.94
CA GLY A 787 11.25 4.75 -15.47
C GLY A 787 9.82 4.56 -15.96
N ARG A 788 9.52 3.51 -16.73
CA ARG A 788 8.13 3.24 -17.15
C ARG A 788 7.30 2.72 -15.98
N HIS A 789 6.04 3.15 -15.94
CA HIS A 789 5.06 2.62 -15.01
C HIS A 789 4.75 1.15 -15.33
N THR A 790 4.55 0.36 -14.30
CA THR A 790 4.01 -0.99 -14.38
C THR A 790 3.04 -1.21 -13.21
N GLY A 791 2.17 -2.20 -13.31
CA GLY A 791 1.28 -2.56 -12.24
C GLY A 791 2.00 -3.15 -11.03
N THR A 792 1.26 -3.39 -9.97
CA THR A 792 1.78 -3.97 -8.72
C THR A 792 2.35 -5.37 -8.90
N GLY A 793 1.97 -6.06 -9.98
CA GLY A 793 2.19 -7.49 -10.18
C GLY A 793 1.13 -8.38 -9.52
N GLY A 794 0.14 -7.76 -8.83
CA GLY A 794 -1.05 -8.41 -8.30
C GLY A 794 -2.31 -8.00 -9.06
N GLY A 795 -3.44 -8.67 -8.79
CA GLY A 795 -4.70 -8.42 -9.48
C GLY A 795 -5.52 -7.28 -8.89
N ASN A 796 -6.47 -6.82 -9.67
CA ASN A 796 -7.65 -6.07 -9.23
C ASN A 796 -8.87 -6.97 -9.43
N HIS A 797 -8.90 -8.08 -8.70
CA HIS A 797 -9.96 -9.07 -8.89
C HIS A 797 -11.31 -8.47 -8.50
N ILE A 798 -12.32 -8.70 -9.34
CA ILE A 798 -13.68 -8.24 -9.08
C ILE A 798 -14.50 -9.43 -8.60
N VAL A 799 -15.01 -9.35 -7.37
CA VAL A 799 -15.92 -10.35 -6.80
C VAL A 799 -17.35 -9.86 -6.94
N PHE A 800 -18.19 -10.65 -7.60
CA PHE A 800 -19.57 -10.28 -7.85
C PHE A 800 -20.53 -11.46 -7.69
N GLY A 801 -21.78 -11.17 -7.32
CA GLY A 801 -22.80 -12.16 -7.10
C GLY A 801 -24.01 -11.59 -6.36
N GLY A 802 -24.51 -12.26 -5.34
CA GLY A 802 -25.62 -11.81 -4.50
C GLY A 802 -25.22 -11.64 -3.03
N GLU A 803 -26.00 -10.90 -2.26
CA GLU A 803 -25.79 -10.79 -0.82
C GLU A 803 -25.90 -12.13 -0.10
N ARG A 804 -26.73 -13.01 -0.61
CA ARG A 804 -26.93 -14.41 -0.19
C ARG A 804 -26.85 -15.31 -1.42
N PRO A 805 -26.55 -16.59 -1.28
CA PRO A 805 -26.54 -17.52 -2.41
C PRO A 805 -27.86 -17.50 -3.22
N LYS A 806 -29.01 -17.45 -2.53
CA LYS A 806 -30.34 -17.40 -3.16
C LYS A 806 -30.60 -16.09 -3.95
N ASP A 807 -29.84 -15.03 -3.67
CA ASP A 807 -29.95 -13.75 -4.38
C ASP A 807 -28.99 -13.63 -5.54
N SER A 808 -28.01 -14.55 -5.64
CA SER A 808 -26.98 -14.51 -6.69
C SER A 808 -27.60 -14.53 -8.10
N PRO A 809 -27.33 -13.52 -8.93
CA PRO A 809 -27.83 -13.49 -10.30
C PRO A 809 -27.33 -14.67 -11.14
N LEU A 810 -26.15 -15.17 -10.83
CA LEU A 810 -25.50 -16.29 -11.53
C LEU A 810 -26.13 -17.64 -11.21
N LEU A 811 -26.65 -17.81 -9.99
CA LEU A 811 -27.39 -19.01 -9.58
C LEU A 811 -28.86 -18.94 -9.98
N ARG A 812 -29.45 -17.75 -9.97
CA ARG A 812 -30.83 -17.52 -10.42
C ARG A 812 -30.97 -17.62 -11.94
N ARG A 813 -29.95 -17.22 -12.66
CA ARG A 813 -29.86 -17.22 -14.13
C ARG A 813 -28.49 -17.74 -14.56
N PRO A 814 -28.30 -19.06 -14.61
CA PRO A 814 -27.01 -19.66 -15.01
C PRO A 814 -26.55 -19.28 -16.43
N ASP A 815 -27.49 -18.95 -17.31
CA ASP A 815 -27.24 -18.42 -18.65
C ASP A 815 -26.54 -17.07 -18.65
N LEU A 816 -26.56 -16.35 -17.51
CA LEU A 816 -25.77 -15.13 -17.32
C LEU A 816 -24.27 -15.45 -17.27
N LEU A 817 -23.85 -16.49 -16.51
CA LEU A 817 -22.45 -16.90 -16.47
C LEU A 817 -22.00 -17.40 -17.85
N LYS A 818 -22.82 -18.21 -18.52
CA LYS A 818 -22.58 -18.62 -19.91
C LYS A 818 -22.36 -17.41 -20.83
N SER A 819 -23.21 -16.40 -20.73
CA SER A 819 -23.11 -15.18 -21.53
C SER A 819 -21.83 -14.41 -21.27
N LEU A 820 -21.45 -14.24 -20.00
CA LEU A 820 -20.21 -13.56 -19.63
C LEU A 820 -18.98 -14.31 -20.14
N VAL A 821 -18.88 -15.61 -19.89
CA VAL A 821 -17.75 -16.44 -20.34
C VAL A 821 -17.65 -16.43 -21.87
N GLY A 822 -18.76 -16.60 -22.59
CA GLY A 822 -18.80 -16.59 -24.06
C GLY A 822 -18.41 -15.24 -24.65
N TYR A 823 -18.90 -14.16 -24.06
CA TYR A 823 -18.59 -12.81 -24.52
C TYR A 823 -17.12 -12.43 -24.30
N TRP A 824 -16.58 -12.68 -23.09
CA TRP A 824 -15.15 -12.49 -22.80
C TRP A 824 -14.28 -13.34 -23.71
N HIS A 825 -14.70 -14.57 -23.99
CA HIS A 825 -13.96 -15.42 -24.91
C HIS A 825 -13.91 -14.84 -26.33
N ASN A 826 -15.04 -14.33 -26.82
CA ASN A 826 -15.14 -13.79 -28.18
C ASN A 826 -14.52 -12.40 -28.34
N HIS A 827 -14.28 -11.68 -27.25
CA HIS A 827 -13.63 -10.37 -27.21
C HIS A 827 -12.33 -10.40 -26.38
N PRO A 828 -11.19 -10.83 -26.98
CA PRO A 828 -9.93 -10.97 -26.25
C PRO A 828 -9.38 -9.65 -25.67
N SER A 829 -9.81 -8.48 -26.16
CA SER A 829 -9.46 -7.19 -25.57
C SER A 829 -9.87 -7.09 -24.10
N LEU A 830 -10.99 -7.72 -23.70
CA LEU A 830 -11.47 -7.74 -22.32
C LEU A 830 -10.52 -8.49 -21.38
N SER A 831 -9.78 -9.47 -21.90
CA SER A 831 -8.74 -10.16 -21.17
C SER A 831 -7.40 -9.41 -21.23
N TYR A 832 -6.95 -9.00 -22.43
CA TYR A 832 -5.57 -8.54 -22.64
C TYR A 832 -5.34 -7.06 -22.38
N LEU A 833 -6.33 -6.19 -22.57
CA LEU A 833 -6.16 -4.76 -22.25
C LEU A 833 -5.96 -4.53 -20.76
N PHE A 834 -6.69 -5.28 -19.95
CA PHE A 834 -6.69 -5.10 -18.49
C PHE A 834 -5.75 -6.04 -17.74
N SER A 835 -5.10 -6.98 -18.43
CA SER A 835 -4.16 -7.91 -17.83
C SER A 835 -2.80 -7.28 -17.57
N GLY A 836 -2.02 -7.90 -16.67
CA GLY A 836 -0.63 -7.55 -16.42
C GLY A 836 0.30 -7.90 -17.58
N LEU A 837 1.59 -7.76 -17.34
CA LEU A 837 2.64 -8.10 -18.33
C LEU A 837 2.71 -9.61 -18.60
N PHE A 838 2.27 -10.43 -17.65
CA PHE A 838 2.35 -11.88 -17.73
C PHE A 838 1.01 -12.47 -18.17
N ILE A 839 0.96 -12.94 -19.40
CA ILE A 839 -0.22 -13.54 -20.05
C ILE A 839 0.11 -14.91 -20.63
N GLY A 840 -0.91 -15.71 -20.95
CA GLY A 840 -0.77 -17.04 -21.52
C GLY A 840 -1.07 -18.17 -20.54
N PRO A 841 -0.84 -19.43 -20.92
CA PRO A 841 -1.32 -20.62 -20.19
C PRO A 841 -0.73 -20.78 -18.77
N THR A 842 0.39 -20.12 -18.48
CA THR A 842 1.06 -20.15 -17.17
C THR A 842 0.79 -18.91 -16.35
N SER A 843 -0.02 -17.97 -16.82
CA SER A 843 -0.44 -16.78 -16.07
C SER A 843 -1.29 -17.17 -14.84
N GLN A 844 -1.60 -16.20 -14.00
CA GLN A 844 -2.47 -16.41 -12.84
C GLN A 844 -3.96 -16.56 -13.19
N HIS A 845 -4.34 -16.21 -14.42
CA HIS A 845 -5.73 -16.17 -14.90
C HIS A 845 -5.82 -16.52 -16.38
N PRO A 846 -5.34 -17.71 -16.81
CA PRO A 846 -5.42 -18.07 -18.23
C PRO A 846 -6.87 -18.12 -18.71
N ARG A 847 -7.07 -17.75 -19.96
CA ARG A 847 -8.33 -17.95 -20.67
C ARG A 847 -8.57 -19.44 -20.88
N VAL A 848 -9.83 -19.81 -21.10
CA VAL A 848 -10.19 -21.21 -21.33
C VAL A 848 -9.46 -21.81 -22.55
N ASP A 849 -9.29 -21.02 -23.62
CA ASP A 849 -8.61 -21.41 -24.86
C ASP A 849 -7.08 -21.43 -24.72
N GLU A 850 -6.50 -20.81 -23.70
CA GLU A 850 -5.07 -20.91 -23.35
C GLU A 850 -4.75 -22.14 -22.49
N ALA A 851 -5.69 -22.56 -21.66
CA ALA A 851 -5.47 -23.65 -20.71
C ALA A 851 -5.29 -25.02 -21.43
N ARG A 852 -6.13 -25.33 -22.43
CA ARG A 852 -6.07 -26.58 -23.20
C ARG A 852 -6.63 -26.38 -24.61
N ASN A 853 -6.04 -27.05 -25.61
CA ASN A 853 -6.41 -26.89 -27.03
C ASN A 853 -7.86 -27.30 -27.35
N ASP A 854 -8.41 -28.29 -26.66
CA ASP A 854 -9.76 -28.85 -26.88
C ASP A 854 -10.80 -28.35 -25.84
N ALA A 855 -10.39 -27.46 -24.94
CA ALA A 855 -11.28 -26.91 -23.92
C ALA A 855 -12.54 -26.23 -24.49
N LEU A 856 -12.46 -25.67 -25.70
CA LEU A 856 -13.60 -25.01 -26.35
C LEU A 856 -14.70 -26.00 -26.78
N PHE A 857 -14.35 -27.20 -27.20
CA PHE A 857 -15.37 -28.22 -27.53
C PHE A 857 -16.11 -28.65 -26.26
N GLU A 858 -15.38 -28.86 -25.17
CA GLU A 858 -15.96 -29.19 -23.88
C GLU A 858 -16.84 -28.05 -23.35
N LEU A 859 -16.41 -26.80 -23.51
CA LEU A 859 -17.18 -25.61 -23.12
C LEU A 859 -18.46 -25.47 -23.94
N GLU A 860 -18.43 -25.72 -25.27
CA GLU A 860 -19.62 -25.73 -26.12
C GLU A 860 -20.62 -26.82 -25.69
N LEU A 861 -20.15 -28.00 -25.36
CA LEU A 861 -21.00 -29.08 -24.82
C LEU A 861 -21.60 -28.67 -23.46
N ALA A 862 -20.81 -28.06 -22.60
CA ALA A 862 -21.28 -27.53 -21.31
C ALA A 862 -22.38 -26.47 -21.50
N PHE A 863 -22.23 -25.57 -22.48
CA PHE A 863 -23.23 -24.58 -22.82
C PHE A 863 -24.54 -25.20 -23.35
N GLN A 864 -24.44 -26.23 -24.20
CA GLN A 864 -25.58 -26.97 -24.68
C GLN A 864 -26.30 -27.72 -23.53
N GLU A 865 -25.53 -28.36 -22.64
CA GLU A 865 -26.11 -29.05 -21.49
C GLU A 865 -26.79 -28.08 -20.51
N LEU A 866 -26.20 -26.92 -20.28
CA LEU A 866 -26.81 -25.87 -19.47
C LEU A 866 -28.16 -25.42 -20.09
N ASP A 867 -28.18 -25.15 -21.39
CA ASP A 867 -29.41 -24.79 -22.09
C ASP A 867 -30.46 -25.88 -21.99
N ARG A 868 -30.09 -27.14 -22.13
CA ARG A 868 -30.98 -28.29 -22.01
C ARG A 868 -31.60 -28.39 -20.62
N GLN A 869 -30.77 -28.21 -19.58
CA GLN A 869 -31.25 -28.33 -18.19
C GLN A 869 -32.14 -27.14 -17.81
N THR A 870 -31.78 -25.93 -18.23
CA THR A 870 -32.56 -24.72 -17.89
C THR A 870 -33.91 -24.68 -18.60
N LYS A 871 -34.01 -25.23 -19.82
CA LYS A 871 -35.29 -25.32 -20.54
C LYS A 871 -36.27 -26.34 -19.93
N ASN A 872 -35.76 -27.40 -19.34
CA ASN A 872 -36.56 -28.51 -18.84
C ASN A 872 -37.04 -28.36 -17.38
N HIS A 873 -36.38 -27.48 -16.60
CA HIS A 873 -36.66 -27.31 -15.19
C HIS A 873 -36.88 -25.82 -14.88
N GLY A 874 -38.04 -25.44 -14.40
CA GLY A 874 -38.44 -24.06 -14.11
C GLY A 874 -37.59 -23.37 -13.03
N GLN A 875 -36.87 -24.11 -12.18
CA GLN A 875 -35.82 -23.64 -11.28
C GLN A 875 -34.61 -24.55 -11.43
N THR A 876 -33.45 -23.95 -11.68
CA THR A 876 -32.18 -24.64 -11.83
C THR A 876 -31.58 -24.92 -10.43
N PRO A 877 -31.17 -26.15 -10.12
CA PRO A 877 -30.49 -26.43 -8.85
C PRO A 877 -29.19 -25.62 -8.74
N PRO A 878 -28.89 -24.97 -7.61
CA PRO A 878 -27.70 -24.10 -7.45
C PRO A 878 -26.37 -24.80 -7.75
N TRP A 879 -26.27 -26.10 -7.43
CA TRP A 879 -25.08 -26.91 -7.65
C TRP A 879 -24.82 -27.26 -9.13
N LEU A 880 -25.79 -27.05 -10.01
CA LEU A 880 -25.67 -27.44 -11.43
C LEU A 880 -24.55 -26.67 -12.13
N VAL A 881 -24.47 -25.38 -11.90
CA VAL A 881 -23.45 -24.51 -12.52
C VAL A 881 -22.05 -25.01 -12.16
N ASP A 882 -21.83 -25.30 -10.89
CA ASP A 882 -20.58 -25.85 -10.42
C ASP A 882 -20.23 -27.16 -11.11
N ARG A 883 -21.17 -28.10 -11.19
CA ARG A 883 -20.95 -29.42 -11.80
C ARG A 883 -20.67 -29.36 -13.29
N ILE A 884 -21.24 -28.39 -13.99
CA ILE A 884 -21.00 -28.20 -15.42
C ILE A 884 -19.66 -27.54 -15.69
N PHE A 885 -19.26 -26.51 -14.92
CA PHE A 885 -18.14 -25.65 -15.28
C PHE A 885 -16.86 -25.88 -14.47
N ARG A 886 -16.90 -26.54 -13.29
CA ARG A 886 -15.76 -26.68 -12.38
C ARG A 886 -14.48 -27.21 -13.03
N ASN A 887 -14.59 -28.18 -13.93
CA ASN A 887 -13.44 -28.79 -14.60
C ASN A 887 -13.08 -28.13 -15.94
N LEU A 888 -13.79 -27.09 -16.33
CA LEU A 888 -13.57 -26.34 -17.57
C LEU A 888 -12.95 -24.96 -17.31
N LEU A 889 -13.39 -24.30 -16.23
CA LEU A 889 -12.83 -23.04 -15.78
C LEU A 889 -11.65 -23.30 -14.85
N VAL A 890 -10.55 -23.77 -15.43
CA VAL A 890 -9.34 -24.22 -14.74
C VAL A 890 -8.10 -23.83 -15.56
N ASP A 891 -6.94 -23.78 -14.90
CA ASP A 891 -5.66 -23.68 -15.59
C ASP A 891 -5.21 -25.01 -16.23
N ALA A 892 -4.05 -25.03 -16.88
CA ALA A 892 -3.46 -26.23 -17.48
C ALA A 892 -3.19 -27.36 -16.47
N THR A 893 -3.12 -27.06 -15.18
CA THR A 893 -2.92 -28.05 -14.09
C THR A 893 -4.22 -28.56 -13.50
N GLY A 894 -5.37 -28.02 -13.92
CA GLY A 894 -6.68 -28.31 -13.36
C GLY A 894 -7.03 -27.50 -12.10
N ASN A 895 -6.30 -26.45 -11.81
CA ASN A 895 -6.55 -25.59 -10.66
C ASN A 895 -7.69 -24.61 -10.95
N THR A 896 -8.81 -24.74 -10.25
CA THR A 896 -10.01 -23.92 -10.40
C THR A 896 -9.79 -22.48 -9.93
N HIS A 897 -8.84 -22.25 -9.02
CA HIS A 897 -8.51 -20.93 -8.52
C HIS A 897 -7.63 -20.12 -9.49
N ARG A 898 -7.14 -20.74 -10.56
CA ARG A 898 -6.32 -20.11 -11.60
C ARG A 898 -7.06 -20.12 -12.93
N SER A 899 -8.15 -19.38 -13.01
CA SER A 899 -8.96 -19.19 -14.21
C SER A 899 -9.42 -17.75 -14.26
N GLU A 900 -9.63 -17.24 -15.45
CA GLU A 900 -10.17 -15.89 -15.66
C GLU A 900 -11.50 -15.68 -14.91
N PHE A 901 -12.39 -16.66 -14.95
CA PHE A 901 -13.61 -16.72 -14.14
C PHE A 901 -13.46 -17.82 -13.08
N CYS A 902 -13.19 -17.48 -11.86
CA CYS A 902 -13.09 -18.42 -10.74
C CYS A 902 -14.46 -18.59 -10.09
N ILE A 903 -14.95 -19.83 -10.09
CA ILE A 903 -16.28 -20.20 -9.53
C ILE A 903 -16.21 -20.91 -8.18
N ASP A 904 -15.06 -20.95 -7.52
CA ASP A 904 -14.85 -21.67 -6.26
C ASP A 904 -15.79 -21.24 -5.14
N LYS A 905 -16.20 -19.96 -5.16
CA LYS A 905 -17.11 -19.35 -4.19
C LYS A 905 -18.57 -19.34 -4.67
N LEU A 906 -18.89 -19.92 -5.85
CA LEU A 906 -20.23 -19.86 -6.41
C LEU A 906 -21.19 -20.81 -5.70
N PHE A 907 -21.00 -22.11 -5.87
CA PHE A 907 -21.79 -23.13 -5.16
C PHE A 907 -21.11 -24.49 -5.17
N ASP A 908 -20.05 -24.63 -4.40
CA ASP A 908 -19.42 -25.94 -4.18
C ASP A 908 -20.28 -26.82 -3.27
N PRO A 909 -20.88 -27.91 -3.77
CA PRO A 909 -21.72 -28.77 -2.95
C PRO A 909 -20.96 -29.52 -1.84
N SER A 910 -19.63 -29.60 -1.92
CA SER A 910 -18.80 -30.31 -0.95
C SER A 910 -18.34 -29.44 0.23
N SER A 911 -18.49 -28.11 0.13
CA SER A 911 -18.01 -27.14 1.13
C SER A 911 -19.01 -26.04 1.39
N SER A 912 -19.28 -25.74 2.67
CA SER A 912 -20.09 -24.58 3.05
C SER A 912 -19.41 -23.25 2.71
N SER A 913 -18.08 -23.18 2.80
CA SER A 913 -17.31 -21.99 2.44
C SER A 913 -17.29 -21.69 0.93
N GLY A 914 -17.59 -22.68 0.10
CA GLY A 914 -17.73 -22.53 -1.35
C GLY A 914 -19.16 -22.22 -1.84
N ARG A 915 -20.14 -22.05 -0.93
CA ARG A 915 -21.57 -21.80 -1.27
C ARG A 915 -21.98 -20.37 -1.04
N LEU A 916 -21.21 -19.41 -1.56
CA LEU A 916 -21.43 -18.00 -1.30
C LEU A 916 -22.24 -17.29 -2.40
N GLY A 917 -22.44 -17.94 -3.54
CA GLY A 917 -23.14 -17.33 -4.68
C GLY A 917 -22.31 -16.27 -5.39
N LEU A 918 -20.98 -16.34 -5.31
CA LEU A 918 -20.03 -15.35 -5.81
C LEU A 918 -19.14 -15.93 -6.91
N VAL A 919 -18.81 -15.11 -7.90
CA VAL A 919 -17.78 -15.36 -8.91
C VAL A 919 -16.70 -14.30 -8.76
N GLU A 920 -15.46 -14.70 -8.96
CA GLU A 920 -14.31 -13.83 -8.97
C GLU A 920 -13.76 -13.71 -10.40
N LEU A 921 -13.82 -12.51 -10.99
CA LEU A 921 -13.17 -12.21 -12.27
C LEU A 921 -11.73 -11.79 -11.98
N ARG A 922 -10.77 -12.58 -12.48
CA ARG A 922 -9.35 -12.46 -12.15
C ARG A 922 -8.49 -11.83 -13.25
N SER A 923 -9.05 -11.57 -14.43
CA SER A 923 -8.30 -11.09 -15.59
C SER A 923 -7.78 -9.66 -15.48
N PHE A 924 -8.18 -8.91 -14.46
CA PHE A 924 -7.80 -7.52 -14.33
C PHE A 924 -6.58 -7.35 -13.42
N GLU A 925 -5.54 -6.68 -13.93
CA GLU A 925 -4.42 -6.18 -13.13
C GLU A 925 -4.85 -4.93 -12.36
N MET A 926 -4.12 -4.63 -11.29
CA MET A 926 -4.34 -3.43 -10.50
C MET A 926 -4.05 -2.16 -11.31
N PRO A 927 -5.03 -1.31 -11.59
CA PRO A 927 -4.80 -0.06 -12.29
C PRO A 927 -4.23 1.01 -11.33
N PRO A 928 -3.45 1.96 -11.86
CA PRO A 928 -2.76 2.95 -11.03
C PRO A 928 -3.69 3.97 -10.34
N HIS A 929 -4.94 4.11 -10.77
CA HIS A 929 -5.88 5.08 -10.21
C HIS A 929 -7.23 4.47 -9.89
N ALA A 930 -7.86 4.92 -8.79
CA ALA A 930 -9.16 4.45 -8.33
C ALA A 930 -10.26 4.55 -9.41
N GLU A 931 -10.29 5.64 -10.16
CA GLU A 931 -11.29 5.85 -11.21
C GLU A 931 -11.10 4.91 -12.40
N MET A 932 -9.89 4.48 -12.69
CA MET A 932 -9.63 3.44 -13.68
C MET A 932 -10.18 2.09 -13.21
N SER A 933 -9.98 1.72 -11.94
CA SER A 933 -10.60 0.53 -11.36
C SER A 933 -12.13 0.58 -11.46
N LEU A 934 -12.71 1.73 -11.19
CA LEU A 934 -14.17 1.94 -11.30
C LEU A 934 -14.67 1.84 -12.75
N ALA A 935 -13.90 2.25 -13.75
CA ALA A 935 -14.25 2.05 -15.15
C ALA A 935 -14.29 0.56 -15.53
N GLN A 936 -13.41 -0.27 -15.00
CA GLN A 936 -13.45 -1.74 -15.13
C GLN A 936 -14.73 -2.31 -14.49
N HIS A 937 -15.08 -1.87 -13.29
CA HIS A 937 -16.32 -2.26 -12.60
C HIS A 937 -17.56 -1.83 -13.39
N LEU A 938 -17.57 -0.62 -13.96
CA LEU A 938 -18.68 -0.11 -14.77
C LEU A 938 -18.93 -0.98 -15.98
N LEU A 939 -17.86 -1.36 -16.69
CA LEU A 939 -17.95 -2.23 -17.86
C LEU A 939 -18.59 -3.59 -17.50
N LEU A 940 -18.12 -4.23 -16.42
CA LEU A 940 -18.65 -5.51 -15.96
C LEU A 940 -20.11 -5.38 -15.49
N ARG A 941 -20.46 -4.31 -14.73
CA ARG A 941 -21.86 -4.05 -14.32
C ARG A 941 -22.78 -3.85 -15.50
N GLY A 942 -22.33 -3.11 -16.50
CA GLY A 942 -23.06 -2.92 -17.77
C GLY A 942 -23.28 -4.24 -18.51
N ALA A 943 -22.24 -5.05 -18.65
CA ALA A 943 -22.34 -6.38 -19.28
C ALA A 943 -23.32 -7.31 -18.53
N ILE A 944 -23.27 -7.34 -17.20
CA ILE A 944 -24.23 -8.12 -16.38
C ILE A 944 -25.65 -7.64 -16.60
N SER A 945 -25.90 -6.34 -16.57
CA SER A 945 -27.24 -5.77 -16.80
C SER A 945 -27.76 -6.09 -18.20
N ARG A 946 -26.90 -5.97 -19.21
CA ARG A 946 -27.23 -6.30 -20.61
C ARG A 946 -27.59 -7.78 -20.76
N PHE A 947 -26.69 -8.68 -20.31
CA PHE A 947 -26.91 -10.13 -20.50
C PHE A 947 -28.04 -10.68 -19.61
N TRP A 948 -28.41 -10.00 -18.56
CA TRP A 948 -29.63 -10.31 -17.82
C TRP A 948 -30.87 -10.06 -18.65
N LYS A 949 -30.92 -8.97 -19.45
CA LYS A 949 -32.02 -8.64 -20.36
C LYS A 949 -31.94 -9.44 -21.64
N GLN A 950 -30.76 -9.55 -22.22
CA GLN A 950 -30.50 -10.18 -23.50
C GLN A 950 -29.29 -11.10 -23.44
N PRO A 951 -29.48 -12.39 -23.16
CA PRO A 951 -28.38 -13.35 -23.09
C PRO A 951 -27.54 -13.38 -24.37
N TYR A 952 -26.25 -13.56 -24.24
CA TYR A 952 -25.33 -13.69 -25.36
C TYR A 952 -25.47 -15.08 -26.00
N ALA A 953 -25.79 -15.14 -27.28
CA ALA A 953 -26.12 -16.37 -27.99
C ALA A 953 -25.17 -16.72 -29.13
N GLN A 954 -24.11 -15.95 -29.35
CA GLN A 954 -23.14 -16.24 -30.42
C GLN A 954 -22.28 -17.47 -30.05
N GLY A 955 -21.88 -18.23 -31.08
CA GLY A 955 -20.95 -19.34 -30.93
C GLY A 955 -19.57 -18.86 -30.55
N LEU A 956 -18.77 -19.75 -29.96
CA LEU A 956 -17.39 -19.45 -29.55
C LEU A 956 -16.48 -19.34 -30.77
N VAL A 957 -15.72 -18.25 -30.85
CA VAL A 957 -14.71 -18.03 -31.88
C VAL A 957 -13.48 -18.89 -31.56
N ARG A 958 -12.93 -19.57 -32.56
CA ARG A 958 -11.73 -20.38 -32.43
C ARG A 958 -10.53 -19.57 -32.90
N TRP A 959 -9.92 -18.86 -31.97
CA TRP A 959 -8.78 -17.99 -32.26
C TRP A 959 -7.52 -18.77 -32.67
N GLY A 960 -7.25 -19.90 -32.01
CA GLY A 960 -6.01 -20.67 -32.26
C GLY A 960 -4.76 -19.82 -32.04
N THR A 961 -3.82 -19.85 -32.99
CA THR A 961 -2.59 -19.04 -32.93
C THR A 961 -2.87 -17.54 -33.11
N GLU A 962 -3.94 -17.17 -33.80
CA GLU A 962 -4.31 -15.77 -34.00
C GLU A 962 -4.58 -15.02 -32.69
N LEU A 963 -4.91 -15.74 -31.61
CA LEU A 963 -5.14 -15.14 -30.30
C LEU A 963 -3.97 -14.26 -29.86
N HIS A 964 -2.78 -14.81 -29.82
CA HIS A 964 -1.58 -14.07 -29.42
C HIS A 964 -0.99 -13.25 -30.58
N ASP A 965 -1.06 -13.73 -31.82
CA ASP A 965 -0.56 -13.01 -32.98
C ASP A 965 -1.24 -11.66 -33.19
N ARG A 966 -2.52 -11.54 -32.82
CA ARG A 966 -3.30 -10.30 -32.91
C ARG A 966 -3.34 -9.54 -31.58
N PHE A 967 -3.83 -10.17 -30.52
CA PHE A 967 -4.21 -9.45 -29.30
C PHE A 967 -3.03 -9.18 -28.34
N LEU A 968 -1.80 -9.47 -28.71
CA LEU A 968 -0.60 -8.88 -28.10
C LEU A 968 -0.22 -7.55 -28.77
N LEU A 969 -0.89 -7.16 -29.84
CA LEU A 969 -0.63 -5.91 -30.55
C LEU A 969 -1.69 -4.85 -30.20
N PRO A 970 -1.25 -3.61 -29.90
CA PRO A 970 -2.15 -2.54 -29.46
C PRO A 970 -3.31 -2.27 -30.41
N HIS A 971 -3.07 -2.30 -31.73
CA HIS A 971 -4.08 -2.03 -32.74
C HIS A 971 -5.30 -2.96 -32.62
N PHE A 972 -5.07 -4.27 -32.58
CA PHE A 972 -6.17 -5.24 -32.54
C PHE A 972 -6.92 -5.24 -31.19
N VAL A 973 -6.19 -4.98 -30.08
CA VAL A 973 -6.80 -4.84 -28.76
C VAL A 973 -7.73 -3.64 -28.73
N TRP A 974 -7.31 -2.53 -29.33
CA TRP A 974 -8.12 -1.32 -29.37
C TRP A 974 -9.35 -1.46 -30.28
N ASP A 975 -9.18 -2.05 -31.46
CA ASP A 975 -10.29 -2.28 -32.39
C ASP A 975 -11.37 -3.18 -31.77
N ASP A 976 -10.99 -4.30 -31.18
CA ASP A 976 -11.94 -5.21 -30.52
C ASP A 976 -12.60 -4.55 -29.29
N LEU A 977 -11.88 -3.71 -28.55
CA LEU A 977 -12.50 -2.91 -27.48
C LEU A 977 -13.54 -1.93 -28.04
N CYS A 978 -13.25 -1.28 -29.16
CA CYS A 978 -14.22 -0.40 -29.84
C CYS A 978 -15.48 -1.16 -30.25
N ASP A 979 -15.34 -2.42 -30.68
CA ASP A 979 -16.50 -3.30 -30.99
C ASP A 979 -17.31 -3.61 -29.73
N VAL A 980 -16.66 -3.91 -28.59
CA VAL A 980 -17.34 -4.08 -27.30
C VAL A 980 -18.11 -2.82 -26.90
N ILE A 981 -17.50 -1.65 -27.06
CA ILE A 981 -18.12 -0.37 -26.71
C ILE A 981 -19.30 -0.07 -27.65
N ALA A 982 -19.13 -0.30 -28.94
CA ALA A 982 -20.22 -0.13 -29.93
C ALA A 982 -21.42 -1.03 -29.59
N ASP A 983 -21.14 -2.29 -29.26
CA ASP A 983 -22.16 -3.26 -28.87
C ASP A 983 -22.89 -2.88 -27.54
N MET A 984 -22.21 -2.28 -26.60
CA MET A 984 -22.81 -1.76 -25.37
C MET A 984 -23.67 -0.50 -25.66
N ARG A 985 -23.23 0.35 -26.58
CA ARG A 985 -23.99 1.54 -27.03
C ARG A 985 -25.25 1.15 -27.76
N ASP A 986 -25.17 0.15 -28.63
CA ASP A 986 -26.35 -0.38 -29.37
C ASP A 986 -27.40 -0.94 -28.40
N PHE A 987 -26.96 -1.51 -27.29
CA PHE A 987 -27.86 -1.91 -26.20
C PHE A 987 -28.44 -0.70 -25.45
N GLY A 988 -27.84 0.47 -25.56
CA GLY A 988 -28.29 1.72 -24.92
C GLY A 988 -27.42 2.22 -23.77
N TYR A 989 -26.26 1.63 -23.50
CA TYR A 989 -25.25 2.14 -22.54
C TYR A 989 -24.20 2.93 -23.29
N ASP A 990 -24.21 4.25 -23.15
CA ASP A 990 -23.35 5.18 -23.87
C ASP A 990 -21.91 5.20 -23.30
N LEU A 991 -21.23 4.04 -23.39
CA LEU A 991 -19.81 3.92 -23.11
C LEU A 991 -19.01 4.65 -24.20
N LYS A 992 -17.86 5.18 -23.82
CA LYS A 992 -16.98 5.90 -24.75
C LYS A 992 -15.57 5.28 -24.76
N PRO A 993 -14.93 5.14 -25.95
CA PRO A 993 -13.58 4.60 -26.06
C PRO A 993 -12.57 5.39 -25.22
N GLU A 994 -12.75 6.73 -25.14
CA GLU A 994 -11.88 7.63 -24.40
C GLU A 994 -11.81 7.30 -22.90
N TRP A 995 -12.82 6.64 -22.34
CA TRP A 995 -12.80 6.21 -20.92
C TRP A 995 -11.83 5.04 -20.68
N PHE A 996 -11.42 4.34 -21.73
CA PHE A 996 -10.46 3.24 -21.65
C PHE A 996 -9.06 3.62 -22.19
N ALA A 997 -8.92 4.84 -22.74
CA ALA A 997 -7.65 5.34 -23.21
C ALA A 997 -6.57 5.34 -22.11
N PRO A 998 -6.85 5.67 -20.83
CA PRO A 998 -5.84 5.55 -19.76
C PRO A 998 -5.35 4.12 -19.54
N HIS A 999 -6.22 3.11 -19.65
CA HIS A 999 -5.82 1.70 -19.57
C HIS A 999 -4.97 1.29 -20.76
N PHE A 1000 -5.34 1.77 -21.95
CA PHE A 1000 -4.57 1.51 -23.16
C PHE A 1000 -3.16 2.12 -23.09
N GLU A 1001 -3.05 3.37 -22.63
CA GLU A 1001 -1.76 4.05 -22.44
C GLU A 1001 -0.92 3.36 -21.34
N PHE A 1002 -1.56 2.90 -20.27
CA PHE A 1002 -0.88 2.16 -19.21
C PHE A 1002 -0.34 0.80 -19.72
N LYS A 1003 -1.12 0.08 -20.54
CA LYS A 1003 -0.72 -1.22 -21.10
C LYS A 1003 0.29 -1.09 -22.24
N PHE A 1004 0.10 -0.11 -23.12
CA PHE A 1004 0.89 0.14 -24.32
C PHE A 1004 1.38 1.59 -24.34
N PRO A 1005 2.32 1.97 -23.45
CA PRO A 1005 2.77 3.36 -23.36
C PRO A 1005 3.42 3.81 -24.68
N SER A 1006 3.01 4.99 -25.15
CA SER A 1006 3.59 5.61 -26.36
C SER A 1006 4.99 6.16 -26.05
N ILE A 1007 6.02 5.61 -26.68
CA ILE A 1007 7.42 6.02 -26.52
C ILE A 1007 7.93 6.89 -27.66
N GLY A 1008 7.13 7.11 -28.69
CA GLY A 1008 7.46 7.97 -29.84
C GLY A 1008 6.77 7.56 -31.13
N ALA A 1009 6.86 8.41 -32.14
CA ALA A 1009 6.34 8.16 -33.48
C ALA A 1009 7.43 8.41 -34.54
N ILE A 1010 7.55 7.50 -35.50
CA ILE A 1010 8.40 7.67 -36.70
C ILE A 1010 7.46 7.92 -37.87
N THR A 1011 7.54 9.11 -38.45
CA THR A 1011 6.83 9.47 -39.66
C THR A 1011 7.73 9.28 -40.87
N GLN A 1012 7.42 8.28 -41.67
CA GLN A 1012 8.06 8.09 -42.94
C GLN A 1012 7.43 9.05 -43.96
N ARG A 1013 8.21 9.99 -44.51
CA ARG A 1013 7.76 10.90 -45.59
C ARG A 1013 7.99 10.28 -46.95
#